data_241da204dfa29206428b03d919148257
#
_entry.id   241da204dfa29206428b03d919148257
#
_cell.length_a   1.000
_cell.length_b   1.000
_cell.length_c   1.000
_cell.angle_alpha   90.00
_cell.angle_beta   90.00
_cell.angle_gamma   90.00
#
_symmetry.space_group_name_H-M   'P 1'
#
loop_
_entity.id
_entity.type
_entity.pdbx_description
1 polymer ?
#
loop_
_entity_poly.entity_id
_entity_poly.type
_entity_poly.pdbx_seq_one_letter_code
_entity_poly.pdbx_strand_id
1 'polypeptide(L)'
;MRFPIGCVLALSLCAPSALLVANRNFVPDWTFAGSTLTAFRTVGDARWTAANGEIVGTPTSPAGGWLLLDKTLQDVQFAANVRSAAGGTAGVMLRAERTPNGMKGVFVPFGSVDPAAFAITIDQEGRELTRETLGRAGGMARVAGGGAGGRGGGAAQGRAGSTGPANPAGAAPPAGAAGAGGGRAAGGGRGPAALPDGAPYTRPTYGYRPGDWNALEMVLDANNMRVWFNDGPEGGVTTGQVDDDTARYGAIALYVGGTGEVRFKDVELKDLRDRVLPAEAVGAGFRMQRLNEWYYAWSASAGDINRDGHTDVAAGPFYWLGPTFDRAREIYVSQTSNVSNQYTPAMVNFVHDYTGDGWPDVLVTESRPLVLYVNPRGESRRWDRAQVVSVSSETVVFKDVDGDGRPDPVYVGGGTVNYATPDPGDATKPWLVHSVSGPGYTVVAQHGIGVGDINGDKRSDIVSPYGWWEQPAQRDTGPWRYHPVAFGRWPRAGASPGGGEMAVYDVNGDGLTDVVAALEAHGWGLAWFEQKRDAAGAITFVQHMIMDNYSTTNAGGVTFSQLHASTSADMNGDGILDFVVGKRVFAHNESYNDPDPYGPGVLYWYETVRNRAAPGGAAFVPHLIHNRSGVGSALSAIDVNNDGAPDVLTSTNRGTFVFFGTPRTGARGRGSSGR
;
A
#
# COMPACT_ATOMS: atom_id res chain seq x y z
N MET A 1 -30.49 57.62 -32.24
CA MET A 1 -30.53 56.45 -31.40
C MET A 1 -29.12 55.89 -31.24
N ARG A 2 -28.53 56.05 -30.05
CA ARG A 2 -27.15 55.59 -29.78
C ARG A 2 -27.26 54.40 -28.85
N PHE A 3 -26.68 53.24 -29.23
CA PHE A 3 -26.52 52.08 -28.39
C PHE A 3 -25.16 52.18 -27.64
N PRO A 4 -25.07 51.89 -26.34
CA PRO A 4 -23.79 51.82 -25.67
C PRO A 4 -23.18 50.44 -25.84
N ILE A 5 -21.89 50.42 -26.16
CA ILE A 5 -21.04 49.23 -26.19
C ILE A 5 -20.70 48.88 -24.76
N GLY A 6 -21.16 47.73 -24.28
CA GLY A 6 -20.77 47.18 -22.99
C GLY A 6 -19.39 46.51 -23.09
N CYS A 7 -18.41 47.02 -22.37
CA CYS A 7 -17.14 46.34 -22.12
C CYS A 7 -17.35 45.14 -21.20
N VAL A 8 -17.15 43.94 -21.73
CA VAL A 8 -17.01 42.73 -20.89
C VAL A 8 -15.57 42.68 -20.40
N LEU A 9 -15.37 42.98 -19.11
CA LEU A 9 -14.12 42.69 -18.42
C LEU A 9 -14.02 41.18 -18.20
N ALA A 10 -13.13 40.52 -18.93
CA ALA A 10 -12.72 39.16 -18.62
C ALA A 10 -11.83 39.17 -17.36
N LEU A 11 -12.37 38.83 -16.21
CA LEU A 11 -11.58 38.51 -15.03
C LEU A 11 -10.85 37.19 -15.29
N SER A 12 -9.56 37.31 -15.57
CA SER A 12 -8.64 36.17 -15.56
C SER A 12 -8.44 35.73 -14.11
N LEU A 13 -9.15 34.69 -13.70
CA LEU A 13 -8.90 33.99 -12.46
C LEU A 13 -7.52 33.29 -12.59
N CYS A 14 -6.45 33.96 -12.12
CA CYS A 14 -5.22 33.27 -11.77
C CYS A 14 -5.56 32.28 -10.65
N ALA A 15 -5.65 30.98 -10.97
CA ALA A 15 -5.63 29.95 -9.95
C ALA A 15 -4.35 30.15 -9.12
N PRO A 16 -4.43 30.14 -7.78
CA PRO A 16 -3.23 30.18 -6.95
C PRO A 16 -2.40 28.96 -7.32
N SER A 17 -1.14 29.17 -7.71
CA SER A 17 -0.15 28.08 -7.83
C SER A 17 -0.14 27.39 -6.47
N ALA A 18 -0.67 26.17 -6.41
CA ALA A 18 -0.55 25.34 -5.23
C ALA A 18 0.95 25.24 -4.90
N LEU A 19 1.36 25.85 -3.80
CA LEU A 19 2.67 25.61 -3.23
C LEU A 19 2.78 24.10 -3.08
N LEU A 20 3.62 23.46 -3.90
CA LEU A 20 4.00 22.08 -3.71
C LEU A 20 4.74 22.02 -2.35
N VAL A 21 4.00 21.71 -1.31
CA VAL A 21 4.58 21.26 -0.05
C VAL A 21 5.22 19.92 -0.38
N ALA A 22 6.51 19.75 -0.09
CA ALA A 22 7.18 18.49 -0.30
C ALA A 22 6.39 17.39 0.41
N ASN A 23 6.03 16.34 -0.30
CA ASN A 23 5.38 15.18 0.29
C ASN A 23 6.35 14.56 1.30
N ARG A 24 6.10 14.73 2.60
CA ARG A 24 6.94 14.16 3.65
C ARG A 24 6.58 12.70 3.87
N ASN A 25 7.41 11.82 3.35
CA ASN A 25 7.26 10.38 3.48
C ASN A 25 7.93 9.81 4.74
N PHE A 26 8.53 10.66 5.56
CA PHE A 26 9.18 10.29 6.81
C PHE A 26 9.18 11.47 7.79
N VAL A 27 9.34 11.18 9.07
CA VAL A 27 9.61 12.20 10.10
C VAL A 27 11.11 12.45 10.14
N PRO A 28 11.59 13.66 9.77
CA PRO A 28 13.02 13.94 9.76
C PRO A 28 13.59 14.04 11.19
N ASP A 29 14.82 13.57 11.36
CA ASP A 29 15.61 13.80 12.59
C ASP A 29 16.32 15.16 12.55
N TRP A 30 16.47 15.71 11.35
CA TRP A 30 17.08 17.00 11.13
C TRP A 30 16.50 17.67 9.89
N THR A 31 16.22 18.97 10.02
CA THR A 31 15.73 19.84 8.94
C THR A 31 16.56 21.11 8.89
N PHE A 32 16.98 21.52 7.70
CA PHE A 32 17.62 22.82 7.52
C PHE A 32 16.56 23.94 7.51
N ALA A 33 16.54 24.72 8.58
CA ALA A 33 15.63 25.87 8.73
C ALA A 33 16.37 27.20 8.92
N GLY A 34 17.70 27.19 8.82
CA GLY A 34 18.57 28.30 9.18
C GLY A 34 18.81 29.33 8.07
N SER A 35 19.56 30.37 8.44
CA SER A 35 20.11 31.37 7.51
C SER A 35 21.64 31.39 7.54
N THR A 36 22.26 30.38 8.15
CA THR A 36 23.72 30.21 8.22
C THR A 36 24.13 28.80 7.87
N LEU A 37 25.34 28.65 7.37
CA LEU A 37 25.89 27.34 6.95
C LEU A 37 26.94 26.81 7.96
N THR A 38 26.80 27.15 9.25
CA THR A 38 27.77 26.77 10.31
C THR A 38 27.91 25.24 10.48
N ALA A 39 26.88 24.47 10.13
CA ALA A 39 26.91 23.00 10.16
C ALA A 39 27.50 22.38 8.87
N PHE A 40 28.00 23.21 7.96
CA PHE A 40 28.49 22.77 6.67
C PHE A 40 29.93 23.21 6.43
N ARG A 41 30.61 22.47 5.57
CA ARG A 41 31.90 22.83 4.98
C ARG A 41 31.84 22.77 3.47
N THR A 42 32.62 23.62 2.81
CA THR A 42 32.65 23.73 1.36
C THR A 42 33.90 23.04 0.80
N VAL A 43 33.78 22.48 -0.42
CA VAL A 43 34.86 21.93 -1.21
C VAL A 43 34.63 22.31 -2.67
N GLY A 44 35.67 22.73 -3.39
CA GLY A 44 35.58 23.11 -4.83
C GLY A 44 35.14 24.53 -5.06
N ASP A 45 34.77 24.81 -6.31
CA ASP A 45 34.59 26.17 -6.87
C ASP A 45 33.11 26.59 -6.89
N ALA A 46 32.55 26.82 -5.71
CA ALA A 46 31.20 27.37 -5.59
C ALA A 46 31.08 28.28 -4.39
N ARG A 47 30.27 29.34 -4.51
CA ARG A 47 29.86 30.20 -3.42
C ARG A 47 28.53 29.74 -2.88
N TRP A 48 28.46 29.56 -1.55
CA TRP A 48 27.27 29.10 -0.87
C TRP A 48 26.73 30.17 0.10
N THR A 49 25.43 30.38 0.06
CA THR A 49 24.72 31.25 1.02
C THR A 49 23.44 30.55 1.51
N ALA A 50 22.89 31.02 2.61
CA ALA A 50 21.62 30.52 3.12
C ALA A 50 20.78 31.68 3.66
N ALA A 51 19.46 31.54 3.49
CA ALA A 51 18.48 32.46 4.03
C ALA A 51 17.13 31.73 4.21
N ASN A 52 16.53 31.88 5.40
CA ASN A 52 15.18 31.39 5.70
C ASN A 52 14.92 29.93 5.29
N GLY A 53 15.86 29.02 5.57
CA GLY A 53 15.75 27.62 5.22
C GLY A 53 16.07 27.27 3.77
N GLU A 54 16.43 28.25 2.93
CA GLU A 54 16.87 28.04 1.56
C GLU A 54 18.41 28.13 1.48
N ILE A 55 19.03 27.15 0.84
CA ILE A 55 20.47 27.13 0.52
C ILE A 55 20.64 27.47 -0.96
N VAL A 56 21.54 28.38 -1.25
CA VAL A 56 21.84 28.83 -2.63
C VAL A 56 23.30 28.55 -2.93
N GLY A 57 23.54 27.79 -3.99
CA GLY A 57 24.86 27.50 -4.53
C GLY A 57 25.05 28.16 -5.87
N THR A 58 26.14 28.95 -6.02
CA THR A 58 26.52 29.59 -7.28
C THR A 58 27.91 29.09 -7.66
N PRO A 59 28.04 28.30 -8.73
CA PRO A 59 29.34 27.84 -9.19
C PRO A 59 30.20 29.00 -9.62
N THR A 60 31.49 28.99 -9.29
CA THR A 60 32.49 29.97 -9.69
C THR A 60 33.38 29.45 -10.82
N SER A 61 33.30 28.17 -11.12
CA SER A 61 33.83 27.52 -12.32
C SER A 61 32.83 26.47 -12.83
N PRO A 62 32.96 26.00 -14.09
CA PRO A 62 32.09 24.93 -14.60
C PRO A 62 32.20 23.61 -13.83
N ALA A 63 33.32 23.33 -13.17
CA ALA A 63 33.51 22.16 -12.31
C ALA A 63 32.65 22.21 -11.03
N GLY A 64 32.26 23.43 -10.62
CA GLY A 64 31.39 23.61 -9.48
C GLY A 64 32.00 23.29 -8.13
N GLY A 65 31.14 23.02 -7.15
CA GLY A 65 31.59 22.70 -5.81
C GLY A 65 30.51 22.05 -4.94
N TRP A 66 30.93 21.66 -3.76
CA TRP A 66 30.18 20.82 -2.82
C TRP A 66 29.96 21.58 -1.51
N LEU A 67 28.79 21.39 -0.93
CA LEU A 67 28.45 21.79 0.42
C LEU A 67 28.17 20.53 1.24
N LEU A 68 29.05 20.18 2.16
CA LEU A 68 28.98 18.97 2.95
C LEU A 68 28.38 19.28 4.32
N LEU A 69 27.32 18.58 4.69
CA LEU A 69 26.82 18.60 6.06
C LEU A 69 27.83 17.89 6.97
N ASP A 70 28.26 18.56 8.05
CA ASP A 70 29.27 18.03 8.99
C ASP A 70 28.66 17.01 9.96
N LYS A 71 28.06 15.96 9.37
CA LYS A 71 27.44 14.83 10.05
C LYS A 71 27.75 13.56 9.26
N THR A 72 28.27 12.55 9.95
CA THR A 72 28.58 11.24 9.35
C THR A 72 27.34 10.33 9.48
N LEU A 73 26.88 9.80 8.36
CA LEU A 73 25.74 8.90 8.27
C LEU A 73 26.11 7.65 7.47
N GLN A 74 25.53 6.53 7.84
CA GLN A 74 25.65 5.25 7.12
C GLN A 74 24.37 4.98 6.31
N ASP A 75 23.27 4.82 6.99
CA ASP A 75 21.97 4.55 6.41
C ASP A 75 21.09 5.80 6.60
N VAL A 76 20.53 6.30 5.52
CA VAL A 76 19.87 7.62 5.53
C VAL A 76 18.67 7.67 4.58
N GLN A 77 17.63 8.32 5.02
CA GLN A 77 16.59 8.86 4.17
C GLN A 77 16.79 10.37 4.08
N PHE A 78 16.82 10.89 2.86
CA PHE A 78 17.09 12.28 2.53
C PHE A 78 15.97 12.84 1.64
N ALA A 79 15.56 14.07 1.88
CA ALA A 79 14.66 14.80 0.99
C ALA A 79 15.10 16.24 0.80
N ALA A 80 14.83 16.80 -0.36
CA ALA A 80 14.99 18.20 -0.66
C ALA A 80 14.12 18.64 -1.84
N ASN A 81 13.73 19.90 -1.88
CA ASN A 81 13.27 20.55 -3.10
C ASN A 81 14.44 21.28 -3.77
N VAL A 82 14.61 21.08 -5.06
CA VAL A 82 15.74 21.63 -5.85
C VAL A 82 15.22 22.43 -7.04
N ARG A 83 15.78 23.61 -7.28
CA ARG A 83 15.50 24.45 -8.45
C ARG A 83 16.82 24.92 -9.05
N SER A 84 17.05 24.59 -10.31
CA SER A 84 18.22 25.03 -11.07
C SER A 84 17.85 26.13 -12.05
N ALA A 85 18.61 27.22 -12.07
CA ALA A 85 18.55 28.19 -13.18
C ALA A 85 19.11 27.58 -14.48
N ALA A 86 18.85 28.23 -15.61
CA ALA A 86 19.36 27.76 -16.90
C ALA A 86 20.90 27.61 -16.86
N GLY A 87 21.40 26.48 -17.34
CA GLY A 87 22.83 26.13 -17.32
C GLY A 87 23.37 25.67 -15.97
N GLY A 88 22.56 25.66 -14.92
CA GLY A 88 22.93 25.10 -13.63
C GLY A 88 22.79 23.58 -13.62
N THR A 89 23.73 22.90 -12.99
CA THR A 89 23.68 21.48 -12.69
C THR A 89 23.70 21.27 -11.17
N ALA A 90 23.00 20.26 -10.70
CA ALA A 90 22.90 19.95 -9.28
C ALA A 90 23.00 18.45 -9.02
N GLY A 91 23.23 18.09 -7.77
CA GLY A 91 23.20 16.69 -7.33
C GLY A 91 23.32 16.58 -5.82
N VAL A 92 23.14 15.36 -5.33
CA VAL A 92 23.39 14.99 -3.93
C VAL A 92 24.27 13.77 -3.89
N MET A 93 25.29 13.81 -3.02
CA MET A 93 26.12 12.65 -2.68
C MET A 93 25.74 12.19 -1.27
N LEU A 94 25.41 10.91 -1.15
CA LEU A 94 25.26 10.23 0.14
C LEU A 94 26.54 9.44 0.46
N ARG A 95 26.81 9.22 1.74
CA ARG A 95 28.00 8.56 2.25
C ARG A 95 29.30 9.16 1.65
N ALA A 96 29.41 10.50 1.65
CA ALA A 96 30.64 11.16 1.20
C ALA A 96 31.80 10.80 2.15
N GLU A 97 32.39 9.62 1.91
CA GLU A 97 33.48 9.01 2.69
C GLU A 97 34.82 9.66 2.34
N ARG A 98 35.54 10.14 3.34
CA ARG A 98 36.88 10.73 3.12
C ARG A 98 37.88 9.65 2.71
N THR A 99 38.72 9.98 1.72
CA THR A 99 39.85 9.20 1.29
C THR A 99 41.13 10.02 1.41
N PRO A 100 42.32 9.45 1.36
CA PRO A 100 43.58 10.22 1.37
C PRO A 100 43.66 11.28 0.25
N ASN A 101 43.01 11.04 -0.88
CA ASN A 101 43.09 11.88 -2.08
C ASN A 101 41.82 12.68 -2.36
N GLY A 102 40.86 12.70 -1.43
CA GLY A 102 39.56 13.40 -1.63
C GLY A 102 38.42 12.70 -0.95
N MET A 103 37.35 12.37 -1.70
CA MET A 103 36.17 11.68 -1.21
C MET A 103 35.63 10.68 -2.23
N LYS A 104 34.90 9.67 -1.75
CA LYS A 104 34.08 8.77 -2.57
C LYS A 104 32.66 8.72 -2.01
N GLY A 105 31.67 8.39 -2.84
CA GLY A 105 30.30 8.31 -2.38
C GLY A 105 29.31 7.92 -3.45
N VAL A 106 28.03 7.88 -3.07
CA VAL A 106 26.89 7.59 -3.95
C VAL A 106 26.29 8.91 -4.42
N PHE A 107 26.43 9.22 -5.69
CA PHE A 107 26.01 10.49 -6.28
C PHE A 107 24.78 10.35 -7.16
N VAL A 108 23.80 11.24 -6.97
CA VAL A 108 22.62 11.38 -7.81
C VAL A 108 22.59 12.77 -8.41
N PRO A 109 22.82 12.92 -9.72
CA PRO A 109 22.70 14.18 -10.42
C PRO A 109 21.24 14.55 -10.69
N PHE A 110 20.96 15.86 -10.77
CA PHE A 110 19.67 16.41 -11.18
C PHE A 110 19.78 17.07 -12.55
N GLY A 111 18.66 17.07 -13.28
CA GLY A 111 18.57 17.77 -14.56
C GLY A 111 18.62 16.87 -15.76
N SER A 112 18.66 15.55 -15.59
CA SER A 112 18.46 14.59 -16.68
C SER A 112 17.09 13.94 -16.62
N VAL A 113 16.60 13.50 -17.78
CA VAL A 113 15.30 12.81 -17.91
C VAL A 113 15.32 11.41 -17.25
N ASP A 114 16.52 10.86 -17.05
CA ASP A 114 16.76 9.57 -16.42
C ASP A 114 17.67 9.75 -15.19
N PRO A 115 17.13 9.81 -13.97
CA PRO A 115 17.96 9.85 -12.80
C PRO A 115 18.69 8.50 -12.64
N ALA A 116 20.00 8.57 -12.69
CA ALA A 116 20.88 7.42 -12.41
C ALA A 116 21.66 7.71 -11.13
N ALA A 117 21.95 6.68 -10.34
CA ALA A 117 22.85 6.76 -9.21
C ALA A 117 24.25 6.23 -9.62
N PHE A 118 25.26 6.91 -9.15
CA PHE A 118 26.65 6.63 -9.52
C PHE A 118 27.51 6.45 -8.28
N ALA A 119 28.47 5.52 -8.34
CA ALA A 119 29.63 5.54 -7.49
C ALA A 119 30.61 6.57 -8.06
N ILE A 120 30.98 7.58 -7.29
CA ILE A 120 31.96 8.58 -7.73
C ILE A 120 33.11 8.72 -6.75
N THR A 121 34.27 9.13 -7.30
CA THR A 121 35.38 9.66 -6.50
C THR A 121 35.69 11.08 -6.93
N ILE A 122 36.02 11.94 -5.97
CA ILE A 122 36.43 13.33 -6.21
C ILE A 122 37.78 13.58 -5.53
N ASP A 123 38.56 14.53 -6.08
CA ASP A 123 39.80 14.96 -5.48
C ASP A 123 39.62 15.93 -4.29
N GLN A 124 40.68 16.42 -3.73
CA GLN A 124 40.68 17.36 -2.60
C GLN A 124 40.07 18.74 -2.99
N GLU A 125 40.13 19.09 -4.26
CA GLU A 125 39.57 20.30 -4.86
C GLU A 125 38.11 20.10 -5.30
N GLY A 126 37.50 18.91 -5.06
CA GLY A 126 36.11 18.61 -5.36
C GLY A 126 35.82 18.27 -6.83
N ARG A 127 36.86 18.04 -7.65
CA ARG A 127 36.72 17.65 -9.06
C ARG A 127 36.52 16.14 -9.17
N GLU A 128 35.60 15.75 -10.02
CA GLU A 128 35.30 14.32 -10.24
C GLU A 128 36.49 13.62 -10.93
N LEU A 129 36.92 12.50 -10.36
CA LEU A 129 37.99 11.62 -10.87
C LEU A 129 37.43 10.40 -11.58
N THR A 130 36.39 9.75 -10.97
CA THR A 130 35.78 8.54 -11.54
C THR A 130 34.26 8.62 -11.39
N ARG A 131 33.53 8.00 -12.31
CA ARG A 131 32.09 7.81 -12.26
C ARG A 131 31.74 6.44 -12.81
N GLU A 132 31.07 5.64 -12.00
CA GLU A 132 30.56 4.32 -12.38
C GLU A 132 29.07 4.26 -12.09
N THR A 133 28.28 3.77 -13.05
CA THR A 133 26.85 3.57 -12.82
C THR A 133 26.64 2.44 -11.82
N LEU A 134 25.86 2.70 -10.77
CA LEU A 134 25.49 1.66 -9.83
C LEU A 134 24.61 0.62 -10.53
N GLY A 135 24.95 -0.66 -10.32
CA GLY A 135 24.16 -1.78 -10.83
C GLY A 135 22.72 -1.69 -10.34
N ARG A 136 21.75 -1.97 -11.20
CA ARG A 136 20.34 -2.06 -10.77
C ARG A 136 20.18 -3.24 -9.82
N ALA A 137 19.74 -3.00 -8.60
CA ALA A 137 19.30 -4.06 -7.71
C ALA A 137 18.13 -4.77 -8.37
N GLY A 138 18.22 -6.06 -8.62
CA GLY A 138 17.06 -6.86 -9.00
C GLY A 138 16.00 -6.73 -7.90
N GLY A 139 14.79 -6.42 -8.27
CA GLY A 139 13.68 -5.88 -7.49
C GLY A 139 13.22 -6.57 -6.21
N MET A 140 14.10 -7.22 -5.48
CA MET A 140 13.89 -7.56 -4.06
C MET A 140 15.22 -7.34 -3.34
N ALA A 141 15.19 -6.65 -2.20
CA ALA A 141 16.31 -6.51 -1.33
C ALA A 141 16.87 -7.90 -1.01
N ARG A 142 18.06 -8.20 -1.51
CA ARG A 142 18.77 -9.35 -1.00
C ARG A 142 19.38 -8.91 0.33
N VAL A 143 18.81 -9.37 1.41
CA VAL A 143 19.51 -9.34 2.68
C VAL A 143 20.85 -10.02 2.43
N ALA A 144 21.96 -9.30 2.59
CA ALA A 144 23.29 -9.85 2.58
C ALA A 144 23.43 -10.78 3.78
N GLY A 145 22.92 -12.01 3.61
CA GLY A 145 23.23 -13.11 4.51
C GLY A 145 24.72 -13.37 4.32
N GLY A 146 25.51 -13.11 5.35
CA GLY A 146 26.94 -13.36 5.35
C GLY A 146 27.26 -14.76 4.86
N GLY A 147 27.85 -14.85 3.67
CA GLY A 147 28.37 -16.02 3.04
C GLY A 147 29.57 -15.62 2.21
N ALA A 148 30.70 -15.44 2.88
CA ALA A 148 32.00 -15.39 2.19
C ALA A 148 32.19 -16.71 1.46
N GLY A 149 32.46 -16.66 0.16
CA GLY A 149 33.01 -17.79 -0.55
C GLY A 149 32.35 -18.07 -1.89
N GLY A 150 33.04 -17.76 -2.96
CA GLY A 150 32.76 -18.31 -4.26
C GLY A 150 33.14 -17.46 -5.46
N ARG A 151 34.33 -16.93 -5.53
CA ARG A 151 35.00 -16.69 -6.83
C ARG A 151 35.32 -18.05 -7.45
N GLY A 152 34.93 -18.29 -8.67
CA GLY A 152 35.34 -19.46 -9.41
C GLY A 152 34.66 -19.56 -10.77
N GLY A 153 35.12 -18.80 -11.74
CA GLY A 153 35.04 -19.24 -13.13
C GLY A 153 36.00 -20.39 -13.31
N GLY A 154 35.54 -21.52 -13.87
CA GLY A 154 36.40 -22.65 -14.14
C GLY A 154 35.66 -23.68 -14.98
N ALA A 155 36.24 -23.89 -16.16
CA ALA A 155 35.77 -24.79 -17.19
C ALA A 155 35.58 -26.22 -16.71
N ALA A 156 34.71 -26.91 -17.44
CA ALA A 156 34.45 -28.33 -17.39
C ALA A 156 35.71 -29.18 -17.52
N GLN A 157 35.86 -30.17 -16.64
CA GLN A 157 36.50 -31.44 -16.97
C GLN A 157 35.84 -32.58 -16.18
N GLY A 158 35.45 -33.59 -16.92
CA GLY A 158 34.78 -34.77 -16.43
C GLY A 158 35.63 -35.65 -15.56
N ARG A 159 35.00 -36.40 -14.68
CA ARG A 159 35.49 -37.70 -14.23
C ARG A 159 34.34 -38.67 -13.99
N ALA A 160 34.58 -39.82 -14.53
CA ALA A 160 33.72 -40.99 -14.56
C ALA A 160 33.66 -41.74 -13.21
N GLY A 161 32.55 -42.39 -12.97
CA GLY A 161 32.50 -43.73 -12.43
C GLY A 161 32.07 -43.90 -10.98
N SER A 162 30.83 -44.31 -10.78
CA SER A 162 30.54 -45.50 -9.96
C SER A 162 29.12 -46.00 -10.28
N THR A 163 29.07 -47.25 -10.66
CA THR A 163 27.92 -48.04 -11.04
C THR A 163 27.19 -48.59 -9.81
N GLY A 164 25.87 -48.40 -9.74
CA GLY A 164 24.96 -49.10 -8.86
C GLY A 164 23.69 -49.48 -9.66
N PRO A 165 23.01 -50.58 -9.34
CA PRO A 165 22.25 -51.35 -10.32
C PRO A 165 20.87 -50.75 -10.69
N ALA A 166 20.51 -51.02 -11.94
CA ALA A 166 19.23 -50.65 -12.56
C ALA A 166 18.05 -51.42 -11.97
N ASN A 167 16.94 -50.75 -11.82
CA ASN A 167 15.62 -51.33 -11.63
C ASN A 167 14.69 -50.97 -12.82
N PRO A 168 13.81 -51.87 -13.26
CA PRO A 168 13.27 -51.87 -14.61
C PRO A 168 12.07 -50.94 -14.81
N ALA A 169 11.87 -50.61 -16.07
CA ALA A 169 10.89 -49.74 -16.67
C ALA A 169 9.44 -49.92 -16.19
N GLY A 170 8.84 -48.84 -15.76
CA GLY A 170 7.41 -48.64 -15.65
C GLY A 170 7.00 -47.40 -16.44
N ALA A 171 5.92 -47.55 -17.20
CA ALA A 171 5.40 -46.66 -18.23
C ALA A 171 5.31 -45.20 -17.86
N ALA A 172 5.64 -44.34 -18.83
CA ALA A 172 5.49 -42.89 -18.75
C ALA A 172 3.98 -42.50 -18.72
N PRO A 173 3.58 -41.62 -17.81
CA PRO A 173 2.29 -40.95 -17.93
C PRO A 173 2.36 -39.80 -18.94
N PRO A 174 1.24 -39.35 -19.52
CA PRO A 174 1.21 -38.36 -20.58
C PRO A 174 1.61 -36.98 -20.07
N ALA A 175 2.28 -36.23 -20.93
CA ALA A 175 2.68 -34.84 -20.71
C ALA A 175 1.44 -33.97 -20.44
N GLY A 176 1.30 -33.61 -19.19
CA GLY A 176 0.30 -32.64 -18.71
C GLY A 176 1.00 -31.53 -17.94
N ALA A 177 0.94 -30.35 -18.50
CA ALA A 177 1.09 -29.03 -17.91
C ALA A 177 2.17 -28.90 -16.85
N ALA A 178 3.34 -28.44 -17.30
CA ALA A 178 4.34 -27.81 -16.44
C ALA A 178 3.68 -26.69 -15.67
N GLY A 179 3.45 -26.90 -14.38
CA GLY A 179 3.10 -25.85 -13.43
C GLY A 179 4.24 -24.85 -13.38
N ALA A 180 4.08 -23.72 -14.06
CA ALA A 180 4.96 -22.59 -13.95
C ALA A 180 4.88 -22.05 -12.50
N GLY A 181 5.79 -22.50 -11.67
CA GLY A 181 6.21 -21.79 -10.48
C GLY A 181 6.78 -20.45 -10.94
N GLY A 182 5.90 -19.48 -11.17
CA GLY A 182 6.24 -18.14 -11.57
C GLY A 182 6.81 -17.39 -10.39
N GLY A 183 8.09 -17.61 -10.10
CA GLY A 183 8.92 -16.59 -9.49
C GLY A 183 8.87 -15.40 -10.42
N ARG A 184 8.12 -14.37 -10.07
CA ARG A 184 8.13 -13.10 -10.79
C ARG A 184 9.55 -12.57 -10.77
N ALA A 185 10.18 -12.52 -11.93
CA ALA A 185 11.37 -11.70 -12.14
C ALA A 185 10.96 -10.25 -11.81
N ALA A 186 11.31 -9.80 -10.63
CA ALA A 186 11.24 -8.40 -10.27
C ALA A 186 12.37 -7.69 -11.00
N GLY A 187 12.04 -6.78 -11.90
CA GLY A 187 13.07 -5.96 -12.54
C GLY A 187 12.92 -5.64 -14.01
N GLY A 188 11.73 -5.86 -14.60
CA GLY A 188 11.34 -5.10 -15.77
C GLY A 188 10.53 -3.91 -15.29
N GLY A 189 10.97 -2.70 -15.57
CA GLY A 189 10.14 -1.52 -15.39
C GLY A 189 8.78 -1.81 -16.02
N ARG A 190 7.78 -2.03 -15.19
CA ARG A 190 6.41 -2.14 -15.66
C ARG A 190 6.11 -0.78 -16.24
N GLY A 191 5.80 -0.74 -17.52
CA GLY A 191 5.14 0.43 -18.09
C GLY A 191 3.97 0.81 -17.18
N PRO A 192 3.56 2.08 -17.25
CA PRO A 192 2.46 2.59 -16.44
C PRO A 192 1.27 1.62 -16.50
N ALA A 193 0.68 1.36 -15.35
CA ALA A 193 -0.56 0.60 -15.29
C ALA A 193 -1.56 1.25 -16.26
N ALA A 194 -2.03 0.50 -17.25
CA ALA A 194 -3.10 0.98 -18.10
C ALA A 194 -4.33 1.21 -17.22
N LEU A 195 -4.86 2.42 -17.25
CA LEU A 195 -6.14 2.69 -16.58
C LEU A 195 -7.27 2.08 -17.41
N PRO A 196 -8.36 1.65 -16.75
CA PRO A 196 -9.60 1.30 -17.46
C PRO A 196 -10.09 2.47 -18.32
N ASP A 197 -10.76 2.17 -19.42
CA ASP A 197 -11.36 3.19 -20.27
C ASP A 197 -12.36 4.06 -19.47
N GLY A 198 -12.21 5.38 -19.60
CA GLY A 198 -13.04 6.34 -18.86
C GLY A 198 -12.66 6.55 -17.40
N ALA A 199 -11.54 5.99 -16.94
CA ALA A 199 -11.05 6.23 -15.59
C ALA A 199 -10.80 7.74 -15.33
N PRO A 200 -11.23 8.26 -14.15
CA PRO A 200 -11.24 9.70 -13.88
C PRO A 200 -9.87 10.26 -13.43
N TYR A 201 -8.79 9.53 -13.69
CA TYR A 201 -7.46 9.94 -13.27
C TYR A 201 -6.68 10.62 -14.39
N THR A 202 -6.11 11.77 -14.07
CA THR A 202 -5.05 12.36 -14.88
C THR A 202 -3.71 11.88 -14.34
N ARG A 203 -2.90 11.27 -15.20
CA ARG A 203 -1.55 10.84 -14.85
C ARG A 203 -0.71 12.04 -14.47
N PRO A 204 -0.10 12.10 -13.27
CA PRO A 204 0.81 13.19 -12.90
C PRO A 204 2.04 13.23 -13.81
N THR A 205 2.56 14.42 -14.03
CA THR A 205 3.82 14.62 -14.77
C THR A 205 4.96 14.62 -13.77
N TYR A 206 5.73 13.54 -13.75
CA TYR A 206 6.85 13.37 -12.80
C TYR A 206 8.19 13.86 -13.35
N GLY A 207 8.27 14.23 -14.61
CA GLY A 207 9.51 14.66 -15.26
C GLY A 207 10.15 15.86 -14.57
N TYR A 208 11.46 16.03 -14.77
CA TYR A 208 12.20 17.21 -14.33
C TYR A 208 11.60 18.48 -14.95
N ARG A 209 11.38 19.50 -14.13
CA ARG A 209 10.84 20.81 -14.50
C ARG A 209 11.96 21.86 -14.48
N PRO A 210 12.53 22.22 -15.62
CA PRO A 210 13.60 23.23 -15.68
C PRO A 210 13.13 24.58 -15.13
N GLY A 211 13.92 25.17 -14.25
CA GLY A 211 13.63 26.48 -13.66
C GLY A 211 12.55 26.50 -12.57
N ASP A 212 11.90 25.37 -12.33
CA ASP A 212 10.91 25.20 -11.26
C ASP A 212 11.43 24.30 -10.14
N TRP A 213 10.68 24.23 -9.03
CA TRP A 213 10.99 23.35 -7.93
C TRP A 213 10.71 21.88 -8.28
N ASN A 214 11.67 21.03 -8.02
CA ASN A 214 11.59 19.59 -8.17
C ASN A 214 11.82 18.91 -6.82
N ALA A 215 10.93 18.02 -6.42
CA ALA A 215 11.07 17.23 -5.21
C ALA A 215 12.03 16.06 -5.44
N LEU A 216 12.92 15.84 -4.51
CA LEU A 216 13.82 14.70 -4.46
C LEU A 216 13.65 13.98 -3.16
N GLU A 217 13.54 12.66 -3.21
CA GLU A 217 13.66 11.78 -2.06
C GLU A 217 14.64 10.67 -2.37
N MET A 218 15.49 10.32 -1.41
CA MET A 218 16.50 9.28 -1.52
C MET A 218 16.47 8.42 -0.27
N VAL A 219 16.58 7.11 -0.44
CA VAL A 219 16.81 6.15 0.64
C VAL A 219 18.06 5.37 0.31
N LEU A 220 19.02 5.35 1.23
CA LEU A 220 20.17 4.47 1.20
C LEU A 220 20.20 3.71 2.53
N ASP A 221 19.82 2.43 2.48
CA ASP A 221 19.77 1.56 3.66
C ASP A 221 20.51 0.25 3.34
N ALA A 222 21.48 -0.10 4.18
CA ALA A 222 22.44 -1.16 3.92
C ALA A 222 23.06 -1.02 2.53
N ASN A 223 22.78 -1.92 1.62
CA ASN A 223 23.24 -1.88 0.24
C ASN A 223 22.17 -1.50 -0.79
N ASN A 224 20.97 -1.07 -0.35
CA ASN A 224 19.88 -0.68 -1.24
C ASN A 224 19.81 0.82 -1.39
N MET A 225 19.75 1.29 -2.64
CA MET A 225 19.55 2.68 -3.01
C MET A 225 18.23 2.85 -3.76
N ARG A 226 17.43 3.83 -3.34
CA ARG A 226 16.20 4.27 -4.03
C ARG A 226 16.20 5.78 -4.17
N VAL A 227 15.75 6.26 -5.31
CA VAL A 227 15.59 7.69 -5.59
C VAL A 227 14.24 7.91 -6.26
N TRP A 228 13.49 8.89 -5.78
CA TRP A 228 12.24 9.35 -6.39
C TRP A 228 12.36 10.82 -6.77
N PHE A 229 11.90 11.14 -7.97
CA PHE A 229 11.78 12.49 -8.47
C PHE A 229 10.31 12.88 -8.59
N ASN A 230 9.92 14.05 -8.09
CA ASN A 230 8.57 14.59 -8.16
C ASN A 230 7.47 13.57 -7.79
N ASP A 231 7.73 12.74 -6.78
CA ASP A 231 6.85 11.70 -6.23
C ASP A 231 6.42 10.58 -7.20
N GLY A 232 7.11 10.43 -8.34
CA GLY A 232 6.67 9.48 -9.33
C GLY A 232 7.58 8.28 -9.57
N PRO A 233 7.00 7.09 -9.78
CA PRO A 233 7.73 5.91 -10.24
C PRO A 233 8.25 6.06 -11.65
N GLU A 234 7.62 6.91 -12.47
CA GLU A 234 7.89 7.08 -13.89
C GLU A 234 8.76 8.29 -14.19
N GLY A 235 8.88 9.20 -13.23
CA GLY A 235 9.79 10.34 -13.30
C GLY A 235 11.19 10.05 -12.83
N GLY A 236 11.47 8.78 -12.59
CA GLY A 236 12.77 8.34 -12.20
C GLY A 236 12.85 7.75 -10.81
N VAL A 237 12.29 6.55 -10.64
CA VAL A 237 12.78 5.68 -9.57
C VAL A 237 14.06 5.05 -10.06
N THR A 238 15.16 5.48 -9.50
CA THR A 238 16.43 4.79 -9.67
C THR A 238 16.62 3.82 -8.53
N THR A 239 16.98 2.59 -8.85
CA THR A 239 17.39 1.59 -7.89
C THR A 239 18.85 1.27 -8.12
N GLY A 240 19.60 1.16 -7.04
CA GLY A 240 21.01 0.80 -7.11
C GLY A 240 21.38 -0.16 -5.99
N GLN A 241 22.49 -0.87 -6.18
CA GLN A 241 23.14 -1.64 -5.14
C GLN A 241 24.46 -0.96 -4.82
N VAL A 242 24.66 -0.66 -3.55
CA VAL A 242 25.87 -0.04 -3.00
C VAL A 242 26.59 -1.07 -2.13
N ASP A 243 27.83 -1.34 -2.41
CA ASP A 243 28.68 -2.19 -1.57
C ASP A 243 29.67 -1.35 -0.73
N ASP A 244 30.41 -2.01 0.15
CA ASP A 244 31.38 -1.34 1.02
C ASP A 244 32.57 -0.75 0.24
N ASP A 245 32.88 -1.27 -0.95
CA ASP A 245 33.93 -0.72 -1.81
C ASP A 245 33.49 0.62 -2.43
N THR A 246 32.18 0.78 -2.68
CA THR A 246 31.61 2.05 -3.15
C THR A 246 31.73 3.11 -2.07
N ALA A 247 31.05 2.93 -0.93
CA ALA A 247 31.13 3.80 0.24
C ALA A 247 30.39 3.17 1.42
N ARG A 248 30.94 3.28 2.63
CA ARG A 248 30.35 2.70 3.84
C ARG A 248 29.58 3.70 4.67
N TYR A 249 30.10 4.89 4.84
CA TYR A 249 29.54 5.97 5.64
C TYR A 249 30.20 7.30 5.26
N GLY A 250 29.56 8.40 5.57
CA GLY A 250 30.13 9.73 5.34
C GLY A 250 29.09 10.84 5.43
N ALA A 251 29.48 12.03 5.02
CA ALA A 251 28.62 13.18 4.98
C ALA A 251 27.57 13.08 3.87
N ILE A 252 26.52 13.92 3.96
CA ILE A 252 25.68 14.27 2.81
C ILE A 252 26.28 15.52 2.18
N ALA A 253 26.42 15.52 0.85
CA ALA A 253 26.96 16.66 0.14
C ALA A 253 26.02 17.12 -0.97
N LEU A 254 25.66 18.41 -0.97
CA LEU A 254 24.96 19.07 -2.06
C LEU A 254 25.99 19.54 -3.10
N TYR A 255 25.71 19.33 -4.36
CA TYR A 255 26.57 19.72 -5.49
C TYR A 255 25.91 20.79 -6.34
N VAL A 256 26.69 21.76 -6.77
CA VAL A 256 26.32 22.70 -7.83
C VAL A 256 27.45 22.85 -8.84
N GLY A 257 27.10 22.93 -10.11
CA GLY A 257 28.05 23.09 -11.21
C GLY A 257 27.42 23.78 -12.42
N GLY A 258 28.14 23.81 -13.53
CA GLY A 258 27.73 24.56 -14.71
C GLY A 258 27.89 26.05 -14.54
N THR A 259 26.90 26.84 -15.04
CA THR A 259 26.95 28.31 -15.00
C THR A 259 25.77 28.98 -14.31
N GLY A 260 24.78 28.22 -13.94
CA GLY A 260 23.54 28.68 -13.30
C GLY A 260 23.51 28.48 -11.80
N GLU A 261 22.79 29.36 -11.09
CA GLU A 261 22.50 29.21 -9.67
C GLU A 261 21.59 28.02 -9.41
N VAL A 262 21.82 27.33 -8.31
CA VAL A 262 20.97 26.24 -7.81
C VAL A 262 20.51 26.56 -6.40
N ARG A 263 19.24 26.29 -6.14
CA ARG A 263 18.59 26.49 -4.84
C ARG A 263 18.07 25.20 -4.30
N PHE A 264 18.26 25.02 -2.98
CA PHE A 264 17.75 23.88 -2.22
C PHE A 264 16.90 24.41 -1.05
N LYS A 265 15.74 23.87 -0.82
CA LYS A 265 14.91 24.11 0.35
C LYS A 265 14.32 22.80 0.88
N ASP A 266 13.74 22.86 2.06
CA ASP A 266 13.17 21.69 2.73
C ASP A 266 14.20 20.53 2.74
N VAL A 267 15.46 20.86 3.06
CA VAL A 267 16.53 19.87 3.16
C VAL A 267 16.36 19.11 4.47
N GLU A 268 16.00 17.86 4.37
CA GLU A 268 15.61 17.01 5.50
C GLU A 268 16.34 15.67 5.45
N LEU A 269 16.63 15.11 6.61
CA LEU A 269 17.22 13.78 6.71
C LEU A 269 16.71 13.01 7.93
N LYS A 270 16.77 11.66 7.81
CA LYS A 270 16.54 10.69 8.87
C LYS A 270 17.69 9.71 8.90
N ASP A 271 18.26 9.48 10.08
CA ASP A 271 19.26 8.43 10.32
C ASP A 271 18.52 7.09 10.47
N LEU A 272 18.60 6.23 9.45
CA LEU A 272 17.90 4.94 9.45
C LEU A 272 18.57 3.90 10.34
N ARG A 273 19.77 4.16 10.83
CA ARG A 273 20.44 3.31 11.82
C ARG A 273 19.72 3.36 13.18
N ASP A 274 19.14 4.51 13.52
CA ASP A 274 18.44 4.72 14.80
C ASP A 274 16.94 4.42 14.62
N ARG A 275 16.56 3.16 14.85
CA ARG A 275 15.18 2.67 14.70
C ARG A 275 14.56 2.44 16.06
N VAL A 276 13.79 3.42 16.53
CA VAL A 276 13.04 3.30 17.78
C VAL A 276 11.67 2.69 17.49
N LEU A 277 11.44 1.48 18.02
CA LEU A 277 10.11 0.88 18.03
C LEU A 277 9.40 1.28 19.33
N PRO A 278 8.20 1.86 19.29
CA PRO A 278 7.43 2.13 20.50
C PRO A 278 7.14 0.82 21.25
N ALA A 279 6.91 0.89 22.55
CA ALA A 279 6.43 -0.24 23.32
C ALA A 279 5.14 -0.81 22.72
N GLU A 280 4.96 -2.13 22.74
CA GLU A 280 3.72 -2.75 22.28
C GLU A 280 2.54 -2.25 23.10
N ALA A 281 1.48 -1.82 22.43
CA ALA A 281 0.30 -1.26 23.07
C ALA A 281 -0.97 -1.76 22.38
N VAL A 282 -1.91 -2.22 23.23
CA VAL A 282 -3.29 -2.52 22.86
C VAL A 282 -4.15 -1.32 23.29
N GLY A 283 -5.05 -0.90 22.44
CA GLY A 283 -5.99 0.19 22.74
C GLY A 283 -6.87 -0.11 23.96
N ALA A 284 -7.21 0.92 24.72
CA ALA A 284 -7.92 0.78 25.99
C ALA A 284 -9.29 0.07 25.89
N GLY A 285 -9.91 0.07 24.70
CA GLY A 285 -11.18 -0.62 24.41
C GLY A 285 -11.02 -2.07 23.98
N PHE A 286 -9.82 -2.65 24.00
CA PHE A 286 -9.57 -3.97 23.44
C PHE A 286 -8.73 -4.88 24.36
N ARG A 287 -8.96 -6.18 24.24
CA ARG A 287 -8.09 -7.24 24.77
C ARG A 287 -7.56 -8.05 23.60
N MET A 288 -6.26 -8.19 23.48
CA MET A 288 -5.63 -8.95 22.39
C MET A 288 -5.44 -10.41 22.77
N GLN A 289 -5.70 -11.32 21.82
CA GLN A 289 -5.22 -12.68 21.83
C GLN A 289 -4.52 -12.97 20.50
N ARG A 290 -3.26 -13.42 20.57
CA ARG A 290 -2.53 -13.91 19.40
C ARG A 290 -2.78 -15.40 19.25
N LEU A 291 -3.34 -15.84 18.12
CA LEU A 291 -3.69 -17.22 17.86
C LEU A 291 -2.48 -18.03 17.36
N ASN A 292 -1.60 -17.42 16.59
CA ASN A 292 -0.30 -17.95 16.19
C ASN A 292 0.67 -16.83 15.85
N GLU A 293 1.97 -17.17 15.75
CA GLU A 293 3.07 -16.26 15.46
C GLU A 293 3.61 -16.39 14.03
N TRP A 294 3.01 -17.28 13.21
CA TRP A 294 3.53 -17.66 11.92
C TRP A 294 2.77 -16.97 10.78
N TYR A 295 3.47 -16.73 9.70
CA TYR A 295 2.91 -16.11 8.51
C TYR A 295 2.23 -17.14 7.61
N TYR A 296 0.97 -17.46 7.89
CA TYR A 296 0.15 -18.40 7.11
C TYR A 296 -0.90 -17.71 6.24
N ALA A 297 -1.41 -16.55 6.65
CA ALA A 297 -2.51 -15.88 5.98
C ALA A 297 -2.38 -14.34 6.07
N TRP A 298 -3.17 -13.65 5.25
CA TRP A 298 -3.31 -12.20 5.27
C TRP A 298 -4.74 -11.73 5.52
N SER A 299 -5.56 -12.60 6.06
CA SER A 299 -6.88 -12.28 6.58
C SER A 299 -7.31 -13.34 7.58
N ALA A 300 -8.31 -13.01 8.38
CA ALA A 300 -9.01 -13.94 9.23
C ALA A 300 -10.51 -13.68 9.15
N SER A 301 -11.32 -14.70 9.32
CA SER A 301 -12.77 -14.63 9.36
C SER A 301 -13.32 -15.56 10.43
N ALA A 302 -14.62 -15.49 10.72
CA ALA A 302 -15.21 -16.23 11.82
C ALA A 302 -16.57 -16.85 11.46
N GLY A 303 -16.91 -17.93 12.16
CA GLY A 303 -18.18 -18.63 12.08
C GLY A 303 -18.19 -19.83 13.02
N ASP A 304 -19.36 -20.38 13.34
CA ASP A 304 -19.49 -21.62 14.14
C ASP A 304 -19.18 -22.83 13.26
N ILE A 305 -17.88 -23.08 13.03
CA ILE A 305 -17.37 -24.07 12.07
C ILE A 305 -17.67 -25.49 12.51
N ASN A 306 -17.62 -25.75 13.82
CA ASN A 306 -17.83 -27.09 14.40
C ASN A 306 -19.25 -27.31 14.92
N ARG A 307 -20.13 -26.29 14.81
CA ARG A 307 -21.54 -26.33 15.25
C ARG A 307 -21.73 -26.62 16.72
N ASP A 308 -20.84 -26.10 17.58
CA ASP A 308 -20.98 -26.23 19.03
C ASP A 308 -21.66 -25.02 19.69
N GLY A 309 -22.09 -24.03 18.90
CA GLY A 309 -22.74 -22.81 19.36
C GLY A 309 -21.78 -21.69 19.73
N HIS A 310 -20.48 -21.88 19.54
CA HIS A 310 -19.45 -20.86 19.70
C HIS A 310 -18.84 -20.49 18.36
N THR A 311 -18.53 -19.24 18.20
CA THR A 311 -17.86 -18.76 16.98
C THR A 311 -16.38 -19.17 17.01
N ASP A 312 -15.93 -19.83 15.93
CA ASP A 312 -14.54 -20.18 15.66
C ASP A 312 -13.89 -19.10 14.76
N VAL A 313 -12.56 -19.04 14.74
CA VAL A 313 -11.79 -18.13 13.87
C VAL A 313 -10.96 -18.93 12.88
N ALA A 314 -11.09 -18.64 11.58
CA ALA A 314 -10.31 -19.26 10.51
C ALA A 314 -9.31 -18.27 9.90
N ALA A 315 -8.06 -18.73 9.69
CA ALA A 315 -7.04 -17.98 8.97
C ALA A 315 -6.04 -18.93 8.27
N GLY A 316 -6.00 -18.88 6.95
CA GLY A 316 -5.17 -19.78 6.15
C GLY A 316 -5.51 -21.25 6.39
N PRO A 317 -4.50 -22.09 6.71
CA PRO A 317 -4.70 -23.54 6.82
C PRO A 317 -5.32 -23.98 8.15
N PHE A 318 -5.65 -23.05 9.06
CA PHE A 318 -6.13 -23.39 10.41
C PHE A 318 -7.42 -22.68 10.75
N TYR A 319 -8.19 -23.32 11.67
CA TYR A 319 -9.22 -22.63 12.45
C TYR A 319 -9.04 -22.93 13.92
N TRP A 320 -9.39 -21.95 14.76
CA TRP A 320 -9.27 -22.00 16.21
C TRP A 320 -10.64 -22.05 16.84
N LEU A 321 -10.82 -23.04 17.75
CA LEU A 321 -12.11 -23.31 18.37
C LEU A 321 -12.46 -22.26 19.41
N GLY A 322 -13.64 -21.66 19.29
CA GLY A 322 -14.22 -20.82 20.31
C GLY A 322 -14.62 -21.60 21.57
N PRO A 323 -14.92 -20.94 22.70
CA PRO A 323 -14.73 -19.49 22.93
C PRO A 323 -13.31 -19.13 23.40
N THR A 324 -12.39 -20.08 23.58
CA THR A 324 -11.06 -19.86 24.16
C THR A 324 -9.98 -19.64 23.12
N PHE A 325 -10.18 -20.13 21.91
CA PHE A 325 -9.24 -20.06 20.78
C PHE A 325 -7.83 -20.62 21.09
N ASP A 326 -7.72 -21.52 22.04
CA ASP A 326 -6.48 -22.19 22.43
C ASP A 326 -6.23 -23.51 21.70
N ARG A 327 -7.19 -23.95 20.88
CA ARG A 327 -7.14 -25.20 20.11
C ARG A 327 -7.33 -24.93 18.64
N ALA A 328 -6.29 -25.23 17.86
CA ALA A 328 -6.33 -25.14 16.39
C ALA A 328 -6.62 -26.50 15.75
N ARG A 329 -7.32 -26.45 14.62
CA ARG A 329 -7.50 -27.60 13.70
C ARG A 329 -7.05 -27.24 12.31
N GLU A 330 -6.48 -28.20 11.59
CA GLU A 330 -5.96 -28.02 10.25
C GLU A 330 -7.07 -28.25 9.22
N ILE A 331 -7.23 -27.30 8.29
CA ILE A 331 -8.12 -27.40 7.13
C ILE A 331 -7.39 -28.09 6.00
N TYR A 332 -6.18 -27.61 5.67
CA TYR A 332 -5.33 -28.11 4.58
C TYR A 332 -3.86 -28.02 4.92
N VAL A 333 -3.00 -28.72 4.16
CA VAL A 333 -1.56 -28.65 4.36
C VAL A 333 -1.01 -27.35 3.78
N SER A 334 -0.31 -26.60 4.58
CA SER A 334 0.43 -25.41 4.14
C SER A 334 1.75 -25.24 4.89
N GLN A 335 2.65 -24.47 4.29
CA GLN A 335 3.87 -24.05 4.94
C GLN A 335 3.76 -22.57 5.29
N THR A 336 4.45 -22.13 6.35
CA THR A 336 4.60 -20.72 6.64
C THR A 336 5.39 -20.02 5.55
N SER A 337 5.00 -18.80 5.20
CA SER A 337 5.71 -17.98 4.23
C SER A 337 6.88 -17.25 4.87
N ASN A 338 7.93 -16.97 4.10
CA ASN A 338 9.05 -16.17 4.58
C ASN A 338 8.68 -14.68 4.48
N VAL A 339 8.71 -14.00 5.63
CA VAL A 339 8.30 -12.59 5.76
C VAL A 339 9.12 -11.61 4.92
N SER A 340 10.37 -11.97 4.57
CA SER A 340 11.29 -11.06 3.88
C SER A 340 11.20 -11.12 2.36
N ASN A 341 10.66 -12.19 1.77
CA ASN A 341 10.69 -12.37 0.32
C ASN A 341 9.54 -13.17 -0.28
N GLN A 342 8.53 -13.53 0.51
CA GLN A 342 7.38 -14.30 0.04
C GLN A 342 6.07 -13.62 0.45
N TYR A 343 5.05 -13.79 -0.38
CA TYR A 343 3.65 -13.57 -0.03
C TYR A 343 3.02 -14.90 0.31
N THR A 344 2.18 -14.93 1.35
CA THR A 344 1.34 -16.09 1.60
C THR A 344 0.34 -16.27 0.45
N PRO A 345 0.06 -17.50 0.01
CA PRO A 345 -1.01 -17.73 -0.96
C PRO A 345 -2.41 -17.41 -0.41
N ALA A 346 -2.62 -17.53 0.91
CA ALA A 346 -3.88 -17.28 1.58
C ALA A 346 -4.06 -15.79 1.89
N MET A 347 -4.41 -15.00 0.87
CA MET A 347 -4.62 -13.56 1.02
C MET A 347 -5.96 -13.23 1.64
N VAL A 348 -7.01 -13.96 1.27
CA VAL A 348 -8.37 -13.76 1.77
C VAL A 348 -8.92 -15.08 2.28
N ASN A 349 -9.62 -15.03 3.42
CA ASN A 349 -10.33 -16.16 4.02
C ASN A 349 -11.75 -15.70 4.36
N PHE A 350 -12.73 -16.54 4.10
CA PHE A 350 -14.12 -16.26 4.44
C PHE A 350 -14.85 -17.55 4.85
N VAL A 351 -15.65 -17.47 5.92
CA VAL A 351 -16.41 -18.60 6.48
C VAL A 351 -17.88 -18.41 6.17
N HIS A 352 -18.48 -19.37 5.47
CA HIS A 352 -19.92 -19.41 5.21
C HIS A 352 -20.34 -20.80 4.72
N ASP A 353 -21.57 -21.23 4.96
CA ASP A 353 -22.14 -22.48 4.43
C ASP A 353 -22.51 -22.31 2.96
N TYR A 354 -21.54 -22.48 2.07
CA TYR A 354 -21.75 -22.39 0.62
C TYR A 354 -22.37 -23.64 0.01
N THR A 355 -22.15 -24.80 0.63
CA THR A 355 -22.72 -26.06 0.18
C THR A 355 -24.19 -26.20 0.57
N GLY A 356 -24.68 -25.40 1.52
CA GLY A 356 -26.05 -25.44 2.02
C GLY A 356 -26.34 -26.68 2.87
N ASP A 357 -25.29 -27.35 3.39
CA ASP A 357 -25.45 -28.57 4.17
C ASP A 357 -25.54 -28.34 5.69
N GLY A 358 -25.50 -27.07 6.08
CA GLY A 358 -25.57 -26.60 7.47
C GLY A 358 -24.24 -26.59 8.20
N TRP A 359 -23.11 -26.92 7.54
CA TRP A 359 -21.76 -26.82 8.09
C TRP A 359 -20.99 -25.71 7.36
N PRO A 360 -20.52 -24.67 8.05
CA PRO A 360 -19.76 -23.60 7.41
C PRO A 360 -18.50 -24.12 6.73
N ASP A 361 -18.36 -23.76 5.44
CA ASP A 361 -17.20 -23.99 4.61
C ASP A 361 -16.21 -22.85 4.73
N VAL A 362 -14.99 -22.99 4.19
CA VAL A 362 -13.99 -21.93 4.16
C VAL A 362 -13.55 -21.65 2.73
N LEU A 363 -13.77 -20.42 2.25
CA LEU A 363 -13.19 -19.91 1.02
C LEU A 363 -11.81 -19.31 1.31
N VAL A 364 -10.83 -19.70 0.52
CA VAL A 364 -9.44 -19.21 0.64
C VAL A 364 -8.91 -18.85 -0.74
N THR A 365 -8.24 -17.70 -0.88
CA THR A 365 -7.42 -17.49 -2.08
C THR A 365 -6.13 -18.30 -1.98
N GLU A 366 -5.83 -19.09 -2.98
CA GLU A 366 -4.53 -19.75 -3.15
C GLU A 366 -3.72 -19.02 -4.22
N SER A 367 -3.11 -17.92 -3.87
CA SER A 367 -2.44 -16.96 -4.75
C SER A 367 -3.38 -16.23 -5.70
N ARG A 368 -4.15 -16.95 -6.53
CA ARG A 368 -5.11 -16.39 -7.50
C ARG A 368 -6.46 -17.10 -7.53
N PRO A 369 -6.53 -18.44 -7.56
CA PRO A 369 -7.82 -19.08 -7.46
C PRO A 369 -8.41 -18.87 -6.06
N LEU A 370 -9.72 -18.64 -6.05
CA LEU A 370 -10.55 -18.80 -4.86
C LEU A 370 -10.94 -20.27 -4.76
N VAL A 371 -10.62 -20.86 -3.63
CA VAL A 371 -10.78 -22.28 -3.37
C VAL A 371 -11.78 -22.47 -2.24
N LEU A 372 -12.79 -23.28 -2.46
CA LEU A 372 -13.71 -23.72 -1.44
C LEU A 372 -13.14 -24.98 -0.77
N TYR A 373 -12.96 -24.90 0.55
CA TYR A 373 -12.70 -26.03 1.42
C TYR A 373 -14.01 -26.44 2.08
N VAL A 374 -14.52 -27.62 1.68
CA VAL A 374 -15.81 -28.14 2.15
C VAL A 374 -15.62 -28.77 3.53
N ASN A 375 -16.43 -28.33 4.47
CA ASN A 375 -16.40 -28.84 5.83
C ASN A 375 -16.70 -30.35 5.88
N PRO A 376 -15.83 -31.16 6.49
CA PRO A 376 -16.05 -32.60 6.61
C PRO A 376 -17.11 -32.98 7.67
N ARG A 377 -17.98 -32.04 8.06
CA ARG A 377 -19.06 -32.24 9.05
C ARG A 377 -18.58 -32.78 10.39
N GLY A 378 -17.49 -32.19 10.88
CA GLY A 378 -16.89 -32.55 12.17
C GLY A 378 -15.99 -33.79 12.13
N GLU A 379 -15.84 -34.47 10.99
CA GLU A 379 -14.88 -35.58 10.85
C GLU A 379 -13.43 -35.09 11.06
N SER A 380 -12.61 -35.91 11.71
CA SER A 380 -11.19 -35.61 11.95
C SER A 380 -10.33 -35.92 10.72
N ARG A 381 -10.46 -35.12 9.68
CA ARG A 381 -9.70 -35.20 8.44
C ARG A 381 -9.49 -33.83 7.83
N ARG A 382 -8.58 -33.71 6.87
CA ARG A 382 -8.48 -32.51 6.02
C ARG A 382 -9.71 -32.38 5.14
N TRP A 383 -9.98 -31.13 4.76
CA TRP A 383 -11.19 -30.76 4.04
C TRP A 383 -11.05 -31.04 2.56
N ASP A 384 -12.16 -31.32 1.90
CA ASP A 384 -12.21 -31.49 0.45
C ASP A 384 -12.05 -30.14 -0.24
N ARG A 385 -11.22 -30.11 -1.27
CA ARG A 385 -10.79 -28.91 -1.96
C ARG A 385 -11.44 -28.79 -3.33
N ALA A 386 -12.08 -27.66 -3.62
CA ALA A 386 -12.64 -27.33 -4.93
C ALA A 386 -12.19 -25.92 -5.37
N GLN A 387 -11.63 -25.79 -6.57
CA GLN A 387 -11.36 -24.47 -7.14
C GLN A 387 -12.64 -23.93 -7.78
N VAL A 388 -13.13 -22.78 -7.28
CA VAL A 388 -14.45 -22.29 -7.69
C VAL A 388 -14.39 -21.02 -8.54
N VAL A 389 -13.45 -20.09 -8.29
CA VAL A 389 -13.34 -18.82 -9.01
C VAL A 389 -11.88 -18.50 -9.31
N SER A 390 -11.62 -17.73 -10.37
CA SER A 390 -10.30 -17.21 -10.71
C SER A 390 -10.25 -15.70 -10.43
N VAL A 391 -9.41 -15.28 -9.50
CA VAL A 391 -9.27 -13.88 -9.02
C VAL A 391 -7.95 -13.29 -9.46
N SER A 392 -7.91 -12.00 -9.76
CA SER A 392 -6.67 -11.27 -10.04
C SER A 392 -6.45 -10.06 -9.13
N SER A 393 -7.48 -9.59 -8.42
CA SER A 393 -7.36 -8.56 -7.39
C SER A 393 -6.75 -9.09 -6.11
N GLU A 394 -6.18 -8.21 -5.32
CA GLU A 394 -5.75 -8.49 -3.95
C GLU A 394 -6.90 -8.26 -2.96
N THR A 395 -7.72 -7.25 -3.19
CA THR A 395 -8.95 -7.03 -2.44
C THR A 395 -10.08 -7.89 -3.00
N VAL A 396 -10.69 -8.69 -2.14
CA VAL A 396 -11.95 -9.42 -2.38
C VAL A 396 -12.84 -9.13 -1.18
N VAL A 397 -14.06 -8.68 -1.43
CA VAL A 397 -15.06 -8.44 -0.39
C VAL A 397 -16.22 -9.42 -0.55
N PHE A 398 -16.88 -9.74 0.55
CA PHE A 398 -17.99 -10.69 0.60
C PHE A 398 -19.24 -9.96 1.07
N LYS A 399 -20.15 -9.71 0.15
CA LYS A 399 -21.41 -9.00 0.39
C LYS A 399 -22.52 -9.64 -0.45
N ASP A 400 -23.73 -9.62 0.05
CA ASP A 400 -24.91 -10.03 -0.71
C ASP A 400 -25.17 -9.00 -1.83
N VAL A 401 -24.74 -9.32 -3.03
CA VAL A 401 -24.91 -8.47 -4.22
C VAL A 401 -26.25 -8.76 -4.88
N ASP A 402 -26.65 -10.03 -4.91
CA ASP A 402 -27.81 -10.45 -5.67
C ASP A 402 -29.10 -10.48 -4.85
N GLY A 403 -29.04 -10.24 -3.55
CA GLY A 403 -30.20 -10.15 -2.67
C GLY A 403 -30.77 -11.50 -2.26
N ASP A 404 -29.99 -12.58 -2.38
CA ASP A 404 -30.40 -13.93 -1.98
C ASP A 404 -30.14 -14.23 -0.48
N GLY A 405 -29.50 -13.31 0.23
CA GLY A 405 -29.14 -13.41 1.64
C GLY A 405 -27.81 -14.12 1.90
N ARG A 406 -27.04 -14.44 0.87
CA ARG A 406 -25.71 -15.05 0.97
C ARG A 406 -24.64 -14.07 0.53
N PRO A 407 -23.45 -14.07 1.17
CA PRO A 407 -22.36 -13.20 0.76
C PRO A 407 -21.69 -13.74 -0.52
N ASP A 408 -21.67 -12.90 -1.55
CA ASP A 408 -20.97 -13.14 -2.81
C ASP A 408 -19.55 -12.57 -2.75
N PRO A 409 -18.53 -13.27 -3.28
CA PRO A 409 -17.22 -12.65 -3.50
C PRO A 409 -17.31 -11.62 -4.64
N VAL A 410 -16.92 -10.38 -4.32
CA VAL A 410 -16.77 -9.28 -5.29
C VAL A 410 -15.28 -9.04 -5.52
N TYR A 411 -14.84 -9.07 -6.78
CA TYR A 411 -13.42 -9.12 -7.12
C TYR A 411 -13.13 -8.61 -8.54
N VAL A 412 -11.85 -8.43 -8.85
CA VAL A 412 -11.38 -8.26 -10.23
C VAL A 412 -10.78 -9.57 -10.75
N GLY A 413 -11.25 -10.02 -11.89
CA GLY A 413 -10.79 -11.25 -12.53
C GLY A 413 -11.10 -11.25 -14.03
N GLY A 414 -10.26 -11.88 -14.85
CA GLY A 414 -10.47 -11.91 -16.31
C GLY A 414 -10.45 -10.54 -17.01
N GLY A 415 -9.97 -9.48 -16.33
CA GLY A 415 -9.96 -8.11 -16.86
C GLY A 415 -11.25 -7.33 -16.62
N THR A 416 -12.16 -7.83 -15.79
CA THR A 416 -13.44 -7.20 -15.42
C THR A 416 -13.61 -7.17 -13.90
N VAL A 417 -14.45 -6.26 -13.42
CA VAL A 417 -15.01 -6.30 -12.06
C VAL A 417 -16.19 -7.28 -12.10
N ASN A 418 -16.25 -8.18 -11.12
CA ASN A 418 -17.20 -9.27 -11.08
C ASN A 418 -17.70 -9.52 -9.66
N TYR A 419 -18.82 -10.17 -9.54
CA TYR A 419 -19.20 -11.00 -8.41
C TYR A 419 -19.45 -12.43 -8.86
N ALA A 420 -19.47 -13.40 -7.96
CA ALA A 420 -19.72 -14.79 -8.32
C ALA A 420 -20.68 -15.44 -7.31
N THR A 421 -21.54 -16.32 -7.83
CA THR A 421 -22.49 -17.11 -7.04
C THR A 421 -22.19 -18.59 -7.19
N PRO A 422 -22.41 -19.44 -6.17
CA PRO A 422 -22.24 -20.87 -6.28
C PRO A 422 -23.03 -21.49 -7.44
N ASP A 423 -22.49 -22.54 -8.07
CA ASP A 423 -23.29 -23.34 -9.00
C ASP A 423 -24.50 -23.90 -8.23
N PRO A 424 -25.74 -23.67 -8.70
CA PRO A 424 -26.95 -24.03 -7.96
C PRO A 424 -27.16 -25.56 -7.80
N GLY A 425 -26.45 -26.35 -8.58
CA GLY A 425 -26.53 -27.82 -8.48
C GLY A 425 -25.42 -28.43 -7.63
N ASP A 426 -24.29 -27.73 -7.50
CA ASP A 426 -23.12 -28.24 -6.79
C ASP A 426 -22.10 -27.14 -6.55
N ALA A 427 -22.05 -26.60 -5.35
CA ALA A 427 -21.13 -25.50 -4.97
C ALA A 427 -19.64 -25.84 -5.11
N THR A 428 -19.27 -27.11 -5.30
CA THR A 428 -17.88 -27.52 -5.55
C THR A 428 -17.45 -27.38 -7.01
N LYS A 429 -18.37 -27.09 -7.91
CA LYS A 429 -18.07 -26.79 -9.32
C LYS A 429 -17.66 -25.32 -9.49
N PRO A 430 -17.08 -24.95 -10.65
CA PRO A 430 -16.84 -23.55 -10.95
C PRO A 430 -18.11 -22.71 -10.80
N TRP A 431 -18.01 -21.62 -10.05
CA TRP A 431 -19.13 -20.73 -9.75
C TRP A 431 -19.54 -19.90 -10.96
N LEU A 432 -20.76 -19.45 -10.97
CA LEU A 432 -21.29 -18.54 -11.98
C LEU A 432 -20.67 -17.15 -11.78
N VAL A 433 -19.99 -16.66 -12.81
CA VAL A 433 -19.34 -15.34 -12.80
C VAL A 433 -20.23 -14.30 -13.47
N HIS A 434 -20.59 -13.27 -12.74
CA HIS A 434 -21.39 -12.14 -13.19
C HIS A 434 -20.49 -10.94 -13.43
N SER A 435 -20.25 -10.56 -14.68
CA SER A 435 -19.41 -9.42 -15.02
C SER A 435 -20.18 -8.10 -14.88
N VAL A 436 -19.68 -7.25 -13.99
CA VAL A 436 -20.23 -5.93 -13.67
C VAL A 436 -19.70 -4.85 -14.61
N SER A 437 -18.41 -4.88 -14.91
CA SER A 437 -17.76 -3.92 -15.79
C SER A 437 -17.51 -4.47 -17.19
N GLY A 438 -17.30 -3.56 -18.14
CA GLY A 438 -16.60 -3.90 -19.39
C GLY A 438 -15.14 -4.32 -19.15
N PRO A 439 -14.43 -4.80 -20.20
CA PRO A 439 -13.02 -5.13 -20.09
C PRO A 439 -12.15 -3.89 -19.88
N GLY A 440 -10.95 -4.07 -19.34
CA GLY A 440 -9.98 -2.96 -19.12
C GLY A 440 -9.26 -3.04 -17.78
N TYR A 441 -9.73 -3.88 -16.86
CA TYR A 441 -9.12 -4.07 -15.53
C TYR A 441 -7.98 -5.10 -15.61
N THR A 442 -6.89 -4.72 -16.26
CA THR A 442 -5.76 -5.61 -16.54
C THR A 442 -4.66 -5.56 -15.48
N VAL A 443 -4.75 -4.64 -14.51
CA VAL A 443 -3.77 -4.54 -13.44
C VAL A 443 -3.93 -5.72 -12.50
N VAL A 444 -2.86 -6.48 -12.34
CA VAL A 444 -2.80 -7.57 -11.36
C VAL A 444 -2.63 -6.97 -9.96
N ALA A 445 -3.31 -7.56 -8.98
CA ALA A 445 -3.34 -7.08 -7.60
C ALA A 445 -4.02 -5.69 -7.48
N GLN A 446 -5.23 -5.57 -8.02
CA GLN A 446 -6.10 -4.42 -7.82
C GLN A 446 -6.52 -4.29 -6.36
N HIS A 447 -6.60 -3.05 -5.88
CA HIS A 447 -7.04 -2.69 -4.55
C HIS A 447 -8.33 -1.86 -4.61
N GLY A 448 -9.05 -1.85 -3.51
CA GLY A 448 -10.26 -1.04 -3.33
C GLY A 448 -11.49 -1.63 -4.04
N ILE A 449 -12.39 -2.18 -3.24
CA ILE A 449 -13.72 -2.62 -3.66
C ILE A 449 -14.68 -2.30 -2.52
N GLY A 450 -15.87 -1.80 -2.84
CA GLY A 450 -16.97 -1.60 -1.91
C GLY A 450 -18.29 -2.02 -2.53
N VAL A 451 -19.27 -2.29 -1.68
CA VAL A 451 -20.62 -2.67 -2.08
C VAL A 451 -21.64 -1.93 -1.21
N GLY A 452 -22.62 -1.31 -1.83
CA GLY A 452 -23.70 -0.64 -1.14
C GLY A 452 -24.59 0.18 -2.09
N ASP A 453 -25.72 0.64 -1.61
CA ASP A 453 -26.70 1.41 -2.39
C ASP A 453 -26.26 2.89 -2.47
N ILE A 454 -25.63 3.28 -3.56
CA ILE A 454 -25.14 4.65 -3.81
C ILE A 454 -26.29 5.57 -4.22
N ASN A 455 -27.18 5.09 -5.09
CA ASN A 455 -28.20 5.93 -5.70
C ASN A 455 -29.52 5.98 -4.90
N GLY A 456 -29.69 5.15 -3.87
CA GLY A 456 -30.86 5.09 -3.00
C GLY A 456 -32.01 4.24 -3.56
N ASP A 457 -31.73 3.33 -4.49
CA ASP A 457 -32.73 2.49 -5.14
C ASP A 457 -32.89 1.10 -4.49
N LYS A 458 -32.16 0.84 -3.39
CA LYS A 458 -32.16 -0.37 -2.57
C LYS A 458 -31.52 -1.58 -3.25
N ARG A 459 -30.70 -1.37 -4.27
CA ARG A 459 -29.87 -2.38 -4.88
C ARG A 459 -28.40 -2.15 -4.51
N SER A 460 -27.64 -3.23 -4.45
CA SER A 460 -26.22 -3.18 -4.11
C SER A 460 -25.38 -2.76 -5.30
N ASP A 461 -24.99 -1.49 -5.37
CA ASP A 461 -23.98 -1.00 -6.33
C ASP A 461 -22.59 -1.49 -5.95
N ILE A 462 -21.69 -1.57 -6.94
CA ILE A 462 -20.28 -1.91 -6.70
C ILE A 462 -19.41 -0.68 -6.89
N VAL A 463 -18.57 -0.40 -5.90
CA VAL A 463 -17.66 0.75 -5.87
C VAL A 463 -16.22 0.29 -6.04
N SER A 464 -15.43 1.04 -6.79
CA SER A 464 -13.98 0.87 -6.92
C SER A 464 -13.27 2.22 -6.85
N PRO A 465 -11.94 2.28 -6.76
CA PRO A 465 -11.22 3.55 -6.81
C PRO A 465 -11.47 4.37 -8.06
N TYR A 466 -11.94 3.76 -9.14
CA TYR A 466 -12.20 4.43 -10.42
C TYR A 466 -13.61 4.98 -10.56
N GLY A 467 -14.53 4.61 -9.69
CA GLY A 467 -15.93 4.99 -9.73
C GLY A 467 -16.85 3.87 -9.25
N TRP A 468 -18.09 3.91 -9.65
CA TRP A 468 -19.07 2.93 -9.23
C TRP A 468 -19.96 2.46 -10.39
N TRP A 469 -20.52 1.27 -10.24
CA TRP A 469 -21.44 0.64 -11.19
C TRP A 469 -22.79 0.51 -10.53
N GLU A 470 -23.77 1.15 -11.17
CA GLU A 470 -25.17 1.11 -10.79
C GLU A 470 -25.77 -0.25 -11.12
N GLN A 471 -26.27 -0.97 -10.11
CA GLN A 471 -26.90 -2.26 -10.33
C GLN A 471 -28.21 -2.10 -11.11
N PRO A 472 -28.37 -2.74 -12.28
CA PRO A 472 -29.61 -2.68 -13.06
C PRO A 472 -30.74 -3.49 -12.39
N ALA A 473 -32.00 -3.12 -12.66
CA ALA A 473 -33.15 -3.88 -12.18
C ALA A 473 -33.16 -5.35 -12.68
N GLN A 474 -32.54 -5.62 -13.83
CA GLN A 474 -32.34 -6.94 -14.40
C GLN A 474 -30.82 -7.19 -14.52
N ARG A 475 -30.26 -7.98 -13.62
CA ARG A 475 -28.82 -8.11 -13.40
C ARG A 475 -28.01 -8.68 -14.56
N ASP A 476 -28.57 -9.59 -15.36
CA ASP A 476 -27.85 -10.35 -16.41
C ASP A 476 -27.95 -9.70 -17.81
N THR A 477 -28.19 -8.39 -17.87
CA THR A 477 -28.37 -7.66 -19.14
C THR A 477 -27.07 -7.09 -19.74
N GLY A 478 -25.92 -7.46 -19.25
CA GLY A 478 -24.61 -6.98 -19.70
C GLY A 478 -23.95 -6.06 -18.66
N PRO A 479 -22.88 -5.35 -19.04
CA PRO A 479 -22.19 -4.46 -18.11
C PRO A 479 -23.13 -3.44 -17.47
N TRP A 480 -22.93 -3.21 -16.16
CA TRP A 480 -23.70 -2.21 -15.42
C TRP A 480 -23.33 -0.80 -15.85
N ARG A 481 -24.20 0.15 -15.58
CA ARG A 481 -23.93 1.54 -15.90
C ARG A 481 -22.80 2.07 -15.03
N TYR A 482 -21.72 2.52 -15.67
CA TYR A 482 -20.53 3.05 -15.01
C TYR A 482 -20.64 4.55 -14.76
N HIS A 483 -20.27 4.98 -13.56
CA HIS A 483 -20.19 6.36 -13.12
C HIS A 483 -18.74 6.65 -12.68
N PRO A 484 -17.94 7.38 -13.48
CA PRO A 484 -16.54 7.66 -13.17
C PRO A 484 -16.40 8.65 -12.01
N VAL A 485 -15.71 8.25 -10.94
CA VAL A 485 -15.34 9.08 -9.78
C VAL A 485 -13.97 8.64 -9.28
N ALA A 486 -13.08 9.58 -8.98
CA ALA A 486 -11.78 9.27 -8.39
C ALA A 486 -11.90 9.08 -6.88
N PHE A 487 -12.19 7.86 -6.43
CA PHE A 487 -12.22 7.48 -5.00
C PHE A 487 -10.85 7.04 -4.47
N GLY A 488 -9.81 7.09 -5.26
CA GLY A 488 -8.44 6.78 -4.90
C GLY A 488 -7.49 7.88 -5.32
N ARG A 489 -6.20 7.58 -5.29
CA ARG A 489 -5.13 8.46 -5.75
C ARG A 489 -4.30 7.74 -6.81
N TRP A 490 -3.68 8.48 -7.73
CA TRP A 490 -2.69 7.89 -8.64
C TRP A 490 -1.54 7.29 -7.83
N PRO A 491 -1.20 6.01 -8.02
CA PRO A 491 -0.25 5.33 -7.14
C PRO A 491 1.19 5.74 -7.40
N ARG A 492 1.93 6.01 -6.32
CA ARG A 492 3.36 6.33 -6.36
C ARG A 492 4.20 5.15 -6.85
N ALA A 493 3.89 3.93 -6.46
CA ALA A 493 4.74 2.75 -6.67
C ALA A 493 4.34 1.87 -7.86
N GLY A 494 3.55 2.38 -8.80
CA GLY A 494 3.11 1.61 -9.97
C GLY A 494 2.10 0.49 -9.66
N ALA A 495 1.48 0.52 -8.47
CA ALA A 495 0.34 -0.32 -8.09
C ALA A 495 -0.97 0.26 -8.65
N SER A 496 -2.12 -0.24 -8.22
CA SER A 496 -3.43 0.36 -8.50
C SER A 496 -3.78 1.43 -7.47
N PRO A 497 -4.64 2.42 -7.77
CA PRO A 497 -5.29 3.25 -6.78
C PRO A 497 -6.10 2.40 -5.79
N GLY A 498 -6.42 2.98 -4.62
CA GLY A 498 -7.25 2.34 -3.60
C GLY A 498 -6.46 1.49 -2.61
N GLY A 499 -7.13 1.14 -1.52
CA GLY A 499 -6.59 0.29 -0.45
C GLY A 499 -7.43 -0.98 -0.24
N GLY A 500 -7.92 -1.21 0.98
CA GLY A 500 -8.76 -2.34 1.33
C GLY A 500 -10.22 -2.21 0.88
N GLU A 501 -11.13 -2.75 1.68
CA GLU A 501 -12.58 -2.58 1.48
C GLU A 501 -12.96 -1.09 1.57
N MET A 502 -13.77 -0.62 0.64
CA MET A 502 -14.35 0.72 0.65
C MET A 502 -15.69 0.67 1.36
N ALA A 503 -15.87 1.49 2.39
CA ALA A 503 -17.13 1.54 3.13
C ALA A 503 -18.14 2.46 2.43
N VAL A 504 -19.39 2.03 2.42
CA VAL A 504 -20.50 2.69 1.71
C VAL A 504 -21.65 2.89 2.72
N TYR A 505 -21.82 4.12 3.24
CA TYR A 505 -22.84 4.47 4.23
C TYR A 505 -23.03 5.99 4.34
N ASP A 506 -24.12 6.45 4.96
CA ASP A 506 -24.39 7.86 5.26
C ASP A 506 -23.53 8.33 6.43
N VAL A 507 -22.40 8.98 6.11
CA VAL A 507 -21.38 9.44 7.07
C VAL A 507 -21.89 10.63 7.89
N ASN A 508 -22.47 11.63 7.24
CA ASN A 508 -22.82 12.91 7.86
C ASN A 508 -24.27 13.01 8.37
N GLY A 509 -25.11 12.03 8.05
CA GLY A 509 -26.51 11.97 8.46
C GLY A 509 -27.44 12.81 7.60
N ASP A 510 -27.10 13.08 6.34
CA ASP A 510 -27.92 13.85 5.42
C ASP A 510 -28.88 12.97 4.59
N GLY A 511 -28.81 11.65 4.74
CA GLY A 511 -29.63 10.66 4.06
C GLY A 511 -29.13 10.27 2.68
N LEU A 512 -27.93 10.73 2.26
CA LEU A 512 -27.24 10.30 1.06
C LEU A 512 -26.11 9.32 1.42
N THR A 513 -25.84 8.39 0.54
CA THR A 513 -24.81 7.39 0.78
C THR A 513 -23.45 7.92 0.34
N ASP A 514 -22.52 7.99 1.27
CA ASP A 514 -21.13 8.42 1.10
C ASP A 514 -20.19 7.23 0.92
N VAL A 515 -18.93 7.51 0.62
CA VAL A 515 -17.87 6.49 0.50
C VAL A 515 -16.70 6.85 1.40
N VAL A 516 -16.19 5.91 2.21
CA VAL A 516 -14.93 6.05 2.95
C VAL A 516 -13.91 5.10 2.36
N ALA A 517 -12.72 5.60 2.01
CA ALA A 517 -11.72 4.82 1.30
C ALA A 517 -10.29 5.18 1.68
N ALA A 518 -9.43 4.17 1.73
CA ALA A 518 -8.01 4.34 1.60
C ALA A 518 -7.65 4.67 0.15
N LEU A 519 -6.87 5.73 -0.07
CA LEU A 519 -6.61 6.27 -1.41
C LEU A 519 -5.53 5.48 -2.15
N GLU A 520 -4.61 4.87 -1.42
CA GLU A 520 -3.47 4.14 -2.00
C GLU A 520 -2.97 3.06 -1.02
N ALA A 521 -3.03 1.79 -1.43
CA ALA A 521 -2.56 0.66 -0.62
C ALA A 521 -1.05 0.70 -0.35
N HIS A 522 -0.27 1.21 -1.29
CA HIS A 522 1.18 1.28 -1.24
C HIS A 522 1.70 2.70 -0.97
N GLY A 523 0.86 3.57 -0.45
CA GLY A 523 1.17 4.96 -0.21
C GLY A 523 0.45 5.51 1.00
N TRP A 524 -0.13 6.70 0.83
CA TRP A 524 -0.81 7.47 1.85
C TRP A 524 -2.24 7.77 1.46
N GLY A 525 -3.02 8.13 2.44
CA GLY A 525 -4.32 8.76 2.25
C GLY A 525 -5.48 7.91 2.72
N LEU A 526 -6.27 8.51 3.60
CA LEU A 526 -7.58 8.09 4.03
C LEU A 526 -8.52 9.27 3.84
N ALA A 527 -9.62 9.06 3.14
CA ALA A 527 -10.59 10.11 2.88
C ALA A 527 -12.02 9.57 2.91
N TRP A 528 -12.96 10.46 3.11
CA TRP A 528 -14.33 10.18 2.81
C TRP A 528 -14.82 11.10 1.70
N PHE A 529 -15.82 10.65 0.94
CA PHE A 529 -16.35 11.30 -0.24
C PHE A 529 -17.84 11.56 0.00
N GLU A 530 -18.14 12.82 0.30
CA GLU A 530 -19.50 13.28 0.57
C GLU A 530 -20.31 13.30 -0.73
N GLN A 531 -21.40 12.55 -0.77
CA GLN A 531 -22.32 12.57 -1.91
C GLN A 531 -23.07 13.91 -1.96
N LYS A 532 -23.20 14.45 -3.15
CA LYS A 532 -24.03 15.61 -3.45
C LYS A 532 -24.96 15.29 -4.62
N ARG A 533 -26.16 15.83 -4.55
CA ARG A 533 -27.12 15.75 -5.66
C ARG A 533 -27.48 17.15 -6.13
N ASP A 534 -27.44 17.36 -7.45
CA ASP A 534 -27.94 18.60 -8.03
C ASP A 534 -29.47 18.57 -8.17
N ALA A 535 -30.05 19.66 -8.67
CA ALA A 535 -31.49 19.78 -8.85
C ALA A 535 -32.08 18.78 -9.89
N ALA A 536 -31.24 18.22 -10.75
CA ALA A 536 -31.59 17.19 -11.72
C ALA A 536 -31.38 15.75 -11.16
N GLY A 537 -30.88 15.64 -9.93
CA GLY A 537 -30.57 14.36 -9.27
C GLY A 537 -29.25 13.75 -9.66
N ALA A 538 -28.38 14.46 -10.38
CA ALA A 538 -27.07 13.96 -10.73
C ALA A 538 -26.17 13.85 -9.48
N ILE A 539 -25.52 12.70 -9.32
CA ILE A 539 -24.67 12.36 -8.17
C ILE A 539 -23.24 12.83 -8.45
N THR A 540 -22.69 13.58 -7.52
CA THR A 540 -21.27 13.98 -7.48
C THR A 540 -20.72 13.76 -6.09
N PHE A 541 -19.38 13.81 -5.93
CA PHE A 541 -18.73 13.59 -4.65
C PHE A 541 -17.72 14.69 -4.34
N VAL A 542 -17.66 15.09 -3.07
CA VAL A 542 -16.66 16.03 -2.53
C VAL A 542 -15.74 15.27 -1.59
N GLN A 543 -14.45 15.29 -1.89
CA GLN A 543 -13.46 14.61 -1.07
C GLN A 543 -13.11 15.41 0.18
N HIS A 544 -13.14 14.74 1.34
CA HIS A 544 -12.68 15.26 2.63
C HIS A 544 -11.54 14.35 3.15
N MET A 545 -10.35 14.93 3.32
CA MET A 545 -9.19 14.19 3.84
C MET A 545 -9.34 13.94 5.33
N ILE A 546 -9.11 12.69 5.76
CA ILE A 546 -9.04 12.25 7.15
C ILE A 546 -7.58 12.18 7.59
N MET A 547 -6.74 11.54 6.79
CA MET A 547 -5.31 11.37 7.02
C MET A 547 -4.55 11.36 5.70
N ASP A 548 -3.41 12.00 5.66
CA ASP A 548 -2.43 11.91 4.57
C ASP A 548 -1.03 11.69 5.14
N ASN A 549 0.02 12.09 4.44
CA ASN A 549 1.41 11.96 4.86
C ASN A 549 1.79 12.91 6.02
N TYR A 550 3.07 12.92 6.38
CA TYR A 550 3.59 13.76 7.49
C TYR A 550 3.61 15.28 7.21
N SER A 551 3.24 15.73 6.01
CA SER A 551 3.14 17.17 5.69
C SER A 551 1.77 17.77 5.98
N THR A 552 0.78 16.97 6.38
CA THR A 552 -0.60 17.39 6.62
C THR A 552 -0.99 17.33 8.09
N THR A 553 -2.02 18.10 8.47
CA THR A 553 -2.65 17.96 9.78
C THR A 553 -3.69 16.84 9.69
N ASN A 554 -3.35 15.71 10.27
CA ASN A 554 -4.17 14.50 10.23
C ASN A 554 -5.11 14.40 11.43
N ALA A 555 -6.23 13.71 11.28
CA ALA A 555 -7.16 13.44 12.35
C ALA A 555 -6.45 12.84 13.57
N GLY A 556 -6.63 13.42 14.75
CA GLY A 556 -5.99 13.00 16.00
C GLY A 556 -4.44 12.97 15.96
N GLY A 557 -3.81 13.57 14.96
CA GLY A 557 -2.36 13.52 14.76
C GLY A 557 -1.81 12.15 14.34
N VAL A 558 -2.67 11.22 13.94
CA VAL A 558 -2.28 9.87 13.51
C VAL A 558 -1.86 9.88 12.04
N THR A 559 -0.71 9.27 11.75
CA THR A 559 -0.16 9.17 10.39
C THR A 559 0.48 7.80 10.18
N PHE A 560 0.05 7.08 9.15
CA PHE A 560 0.66 5.83 8.71
C PHE A 560 0.38 5.59 7.23
N SER A 561 1.27 4.87 6.58
CA SER A 561 1.20 4.49 5.16
C SER A 561 0.70 3.06 4.96
N GLN A 562 0.59 2.63 3.70
CA GLN A 562 0.32 1.24 3.30
C GLN A 562 -1.03 0.72 3.83
N LEU A 563 -2.10 1.46 3.55
CA LEU A 563 -3.46 1.18 4.00
C LEU A 563 -4.09 0.04 3.17
N HIS A 564 -3.69 -1.21 3.43
CA HIS A 564 -4.04 -2.37 2.59
C HIS A 564 -5.34 -3.04 2.93
N ALA A 565 -5.74 -3.03 4.20
CA ALA A 565 -6.98 -3.66 4.61
C ALA A 565 -7.80 -2.72 5.46
N SER A 566 -9.10 -2.76 5.25
CA SER A 566 -10.10 -1.98 5.95
C SER A 566 -11.43 -2.73 5.97
N THR A 567 -12.28 -2.35 6.89
CA THR A 567 -13.68 -2.76 6.97
C THR A 567 -14.47 -1.72 7.74
N SER A 568 -15.79 -1.87 7.84
CA SER A 568 -16.64 -0.99 8.63
C SER A 568 -17.56 -1.77 9.55
N ALA A 569 -17.71 -1.26 10.77
CA ALA A 569 -18.65 -1.77 11.77
C ALA A 569 -19.02 -0.64 12.75
N ASP A 570 -20.11 -0.76 13.44
CA ASP A 570 -20.47 0.13 14.56
C ASP A 570 -19.64 -0.28 15.79
N MET A 571 -18.40 0.25 15.89
CA MET A 571 -17.41 -0.14 16.89
C MET A 571 -17.75 0.34 18.30
N ASN A 572 -18.61 1.36 18.41
CA ASN A 572 -18.96 1.98 19.68
C ASN A 572 -20.42 1.77 20.11
N GLY A 573 -21.27 1.16 19.27
CA GLY A 573 -22.66 0.86 19.54
C GLY A 573 -23.59 2.07 19.46
N ASP A 574 -23.24 3.11 18.69
CA ASP A 574 -24.02 4.33 18.54
C ASP A 574 -24.99 4.30 17.33
N GLY A 575 -24.93 3.25 16.52
CA GLY A 575 -25.77 3.04 15.34
C GLY A 575 -25.20 3.68 14.08
N ILE A 576 -23.98 4.23 14.11
CA ILE A 576 -23.27 4.76 12.95
C ILE A 576 -22.08 3.82 12.66
N LEU A 577 -21.84 3.54 11.39
CA LEU A 577 -20.66 2.75 11.02
C LEU A 577 -19.37 3.56 11.21
N ASP A 578 -18.38 2.92 11.79
CA ASP A 578 -17.02 3.39 11.94
C ASP A 578 -16.10 2.69 10.92
N PHE A 579 -14.92 3.25 10.68
CA PHE A 579 -13.98 2.71 9.70
C PHE A 579 -12.75 2.11 10.37
N VAL A 580 -12.53 0.81 10.19
CA VAL A 580 -11.37 0.06 10.71
C VAL A 580 -10.33 -0.06 9.61
N VAL A 581 -9.09 0.37 9.87
CA VAL A 581 -8.01 0.37 8.88
C VAL A 581 -6.63 0.27 9.53
N GLY A 582 -5.66 -0.28 8.82
CA GLY A 582 -4.31 -0.38 9.35
C GLY A 582 -3.22 -0.39 8.28
N LYS A 583 -1.97 -0.39 8.76
CA LYS A 583 -0.77 -0.46 7.96
C LYS A 583 -0.36 -1.92 7.72
N ARG A 584 -0.21 -2.30 6.45
CA ARG A 584 0.44 -3.56 6.08
C ARG A 584 1.95 -3.39 6.09
N VAL A 585 2.62 -4.11 6.98
CA VAL A 585 4.07 -4.01 7.14
C VAL A 585 4.78 -4.70 5.98
N PHE A 586 5.69 -4.00 5.31
CA PHE A 586 6.42 -4.47 4.13
C PHE A 586 5.47 -5.00 3.02
N ALA A 587 4.54 -4.15 2.59
CA ALA A 587 3.59 -4.50 1.55
C ALA A 587 4.26 -4.95 0.24
N HIS A 588 5.43 -4.41 -0.09
CA HIS A 588 6.31 -4.86 -1.17
C HIS A 588 7.56 -5.62 -0.69
N ASN A 589 7.48 -6.39 0.40
CA ASN A 589 8.57 -7.26 0.86
C ASN A 589 9.92 -6.55 0.92
N GLU A 590 10.10 -5.58 1.80
CA GLU A 590 11.36 -4.84 2.04
C GLU A 590 11.94 -4.12 0.80
N SER A 591 11.13 -3.88 -0.24
CA SER A 591 11.64 -3.26 -1.46
C SER A 591 11.91 -1.76 -1.34
N TYR A 592 11.56 -1.12 -0.24
CA TYR A 592 11.59 0.34 -0.03
C TYR A 592 10.80 1.16 -1.08
N ASN A 593 9.96 0.51 -1.86
CA ASN A 593 9.10 1.21 -2.81
C ASN A 593 7.98 1.96 -2.11
N ASP A 594 7.52 1.41 -0.97
CA ASP A 594 6.46 2.01 -0.19
C ASP A 594 7.03 3.05 0.78
N PRO A 595 6.33 4.15 1.05
CA PRO A 595 6.78 5.15 1.98
C PRO A 595 6.74 4.61 3.43
N ASP A 596 7.64 5.13 4.27
CA ASP A 596 7.77 4.77 5.68
C ASP A 596 7.75 3.24 5.93
N PRO A 597 8.65 2.47 5.27
CA PRO A 597 8.59 1.01 5.33
C PRO A 597 8.84 0.45 6.73
N TYR A 598 9.55 1.19 7.58
CA TYR A 598 9.88 0.83 8.96
C TYR A 598 8.92 1.39 10.01
N GLY A 599 7.93 2.18 9.60
CA GLY A 599 6.89 2.66 10.49
C GLY A 599 6.14 1.51 11.14
N PRO A 600 5.63 1.68 12.38
CA PRO A 600 4.97 0.61 13.11
C PRO A 600 3.75 0.07 12.37
N GLY A 601 3.56 -1.25 12.43
CA GLY A 601 2.37 -1.92 11.90
C GLY A 601 1.16 -1.65 12.77
N VAL A 602 0.48 -0.56 12.51
CA VAL A 602 -0.65 -0.08 13.30
C VAL A 602 -1.98 -0.60 12.77
N LEU A 603 -2.94 -0.71 13.69
CA LEU A 603 -4.34 -0.99 13.44
C LEU A 603 -5.17 0.00 14.26
N TYR A 604 -6.02 0.76 13.59
CA TYR A 604 -6.91 1.77 14.16
C TYR A 604 -8.35 1.53 13.74
N TRP A 605 -9.28 2.03 14.51
CA TRP A 605 -10.61 2.35 14.04
C TRP A 605 -10.84 3.85 14.16
N TYR A 606 -11.55 4.42 13.20
CA TYR A 606 -11.90 5.82 13.13
C TYR A 606 -13.38 5.96 13.43
N GLU A 607 -13.70 6.54 14.59
CA GLU A 607 -15.06 6.86 15.00
C GLU A 607 -15.64 7.93 14.07
N THR A 608 -16.77 7.63 13.47
CA THR A 608 -17.53 8.56 12.63
C THR A 608 -18.38 9.45 13.50
N VAL A 609 -17.99 10.71 13.64
CA VAL A 609 -18.68 11.70 14.48
C VAL A 609 -19.44 12.68 13.61
N ARG A 610 -20.78 12.64 13.65
CA ARG A 610 -21.61 13.63 12.97
C ARG A 610 -21.48 14.99 13.64
N ASN A 611 -20.88 15.95 12.93
CA ASN A 611 -20.56 17.28 13.45
C ASN A 611 -20.80 18.35 12.38
N ARG A 612 -21.89 19.08 12.49
CA ARG A 612 -22.28 20.14 11.53
C ARG A 612 -21.24 21.26 11.39
N ALA A 613 -20.34 21.44 12.35
CA ALA A 613 -19.28 22.44 12.27
C ALA A 613 -18.05 21.94 11.51
N ALA A 614 -17.92 20.63 11.29
CA ALA A 614 -16.83 20.04 10.52
C ALA A 614 -17.09 20.15 9.01
N PRO A 615 -16.04 20.14 8.16
CA PRO A 615 -16.20 20.07 6.72
C PRO A 615 -17.06 18.87 6.31
N GLY A 616 -18.05 19.07 5.46
CA GLY A 616 -19.00 18.05 5.05
C GLY A 616 -19.98 17.57 6.12
N GLY A 617 -19.92 18.08 7.36
CA GLY A 617 -20.84 17.69 8.44
C GLY A 617 -20.40 16.51 9.28
N ALA A 618 -19.19 15.97 9.07
CA ALA A 618 -18.63 14.87 9.84
C ALA A 618 -17.15 15.05 10.17
N ALA A 619 -16.72 14.41 11.23
CA ALA A 619 -15.32 14.30 11.64
C ALA A 619 -14.98 12.83 11.97
N PHE A 620 -13.72 12.46 11.87
CA PHE A 620 -13.22 11.13 12.20
C PHE A 620 -12.24 11.20 13.36
N VAL A 621 -12.45 10.38 14.39
CA VAL A 621 -11.60 10.33 15.58
C VAL A 621 -10.87 8.99 15.63
N PRO A 622 -9.54 8.95 15.50
CA PRO A 622 -8.79 7.70 15.52
C PRO A 622 -8.66 7.12 16.93
N HIS A 623 -8.93 5.84 17.05
CA HIS A 623 -8.73 5.05 18.26
C HIS A 623 -7.80 3.87 17.95
N LEU A 624 -6.73 3.73 18.73
CA LEU A 624 -5.79 2.63 18.58
C LEU A 624 -6.46 1.31 18.94
N ILE A 625 -6.32 0.30 18.08
CA ILE A 625 -6.57 -1.10 18.40
C ILE A 625 -5.24 -1.75 18.81
N HIS A 626 -4.23 -1.65 17.94
CA HIS A 626 -2.90 -2.19 18.22
C HIS A 626 -1.81 -1.49 17.41
N ASN A 627 -0.60 -1.35 18.00
CA ASN A 627 0.50 -0.64 17.35
C ASN A 627 1.56 -1.55 16.71
N ARG A 628 1.36 -2.88 16.65
CA ARG A 628 2.37 -3.81 16.10
C ARG A 628 1.83 -4.93 15.23
N SER A 629 0.53 -5.24 15.25
CA SER A 629 -0.03 -6.31 14.41
C SER A 629 0.02 -5.94 12.93
N GLY A 630 -0.30 -4.70 12.62
CA GLY A 630 -0.62 -4.31 11.26
C GLY A 630 -1.87 -4.99 10.74
N VAL A 631 -2.02 -4.96 9.41
CA VAL A 631 -3.10 -5.62 8.69
C VAL A 631 -2.55 -6.50 7.56
N GLY A 632 -3.36 -7.41 7.06
CA GLY A 632 -3.07 -8.17 5.85
C GLY A 632 -3.76 -7.60 4.60
N SER A 633 -4.49 -8.44 3.86
CA SER A 633 -5.26 -8.05 2.67
C SER A 633 -6.74 -7.83 2.96
N ALA A 634 -7.26 -8.38 4.07
CA ALA A 634 -8.62 -8.14 4.53
C ALA A 634 -8.68 -8.15 6.07
N LEU A 635 -9.68 -7.46 6.59
CA LEU A 635 -10.06 -7.39 8.00
C LEU A 635 -11.47 -7.93 8.19
N SER A 636 -11.76 -8.43 9.40
CA SER A 636 -13.14 -8.68 9.83
C SER A 636 -13.40 -7.96 11.14
N ALA A 637 -14.59 -7.35 11.26
CA ALA A 637 -15.09 -6.78 12.50
C ALA A 637 -16.44 -7.45 12.81
N ILE A 638 -16.42 -8.36 13.78
CA ILE A 638 -17.56 -9.22 14.12
C ILE A 638 -17.49 -9.60 15.61
N ASP A 639 -18.61 -9.69 16.28
CA ASP A 639 -18.70 -10.16 17.68
C ASP A 639 -18.49 -11.69 17.74
N VAL A 640 -17.28 -12.14 18.09
CA VAL A 640 -16.95 -13.57 18.14
C VAL A 640 -17.19 -14.19 19.51
N ASN A 641 -17.39 -13.38 20.54
CA ASN A 641 -17.61 -13.84 21.91
C ASN A 641 -19.05 -13.63 22.41
N ASN A 642 -19.93 -13.05 21.56
CA ASN A 642 -21.33 -12.75 21.85
C ASN A 642 -21.53 -11.80 23.04
N ASP A 643 -20.62 -10.82 23.21
CA ASP A 643 -20.73 -9.83 24.29
C ASP A 643 -21.41 -8.51 23.84
N GLY A 644 -21.73 -8.39 22.54
CA GLY A 644 -22.43 -7.26 21.93
C GLY A 644 -21.49 -6.15 21.46
N ALA A 645 -20.17 -6.33 21.52
CA ALA A 645 -19.18 -5.44 20.92
C ALA A 645 -18.51 -6.10 19.71
N PRO A 646 -18.24 -5.39 18.62
CA PRO A 646 -17.45 -5.95 17.53
C PRO A 646 -16.01 -6.25 17.96
N ASP A 647 -15.54 -7.45 17.63
CA ASP A 647 -14.14 -7.85 17.75
C ASP A 647 -13.46 -7.67 16.39
N VAL A 648 -12.15 -7.41 16.38
CA VAL A 648 -11.41 -7.23 15.14
C VAL A 648 -10.45 -8.40 14.94
N LEU A 649 -10.56 -9.02 13.76
CA LEU A 649 -9.73 -10.15 13.33
C LEU A 649 -8.76 -9.71 12.25
N THR A 650 -7.49 -10.04 12.40
CA THR A 650 -6.48 -9.83 11.36
C THR A 650 -5.46 -10.96 11.34
N SER A 651 -4.95 -11.28 10.15
CA SER A 651 -3.78 -12.14 10.00
C SER A 651 -2.77 -11.45 9.10
N THR A 652 -1.51 -11.50 9.49
CA THR A 652 -0.43 -10.70 8.90
C THR A 652 0.86 -11.51 8.84
N ASN A 653 1.93 -10.91 8.32
CA ASN A 653 3.27 -11.48 8.41
C ASN A 653 3.83 -11.51 9.86
N ARG A 654 3.03 -11.12 10.87
CA ARG A 654 3.35 -11.16 12.31
C ARG A 654 2.48 -12.14 13.09
N GLY A 655 1.65 -12.90 12.40
CA GLY A 655 0.75 -13.88 13.00
C GLY A 655 -0.73 -13.53 12.83
N THR A 656 -1.58 -14.29 13.53
CA THR A 656 -3.03 -14.12 13.53
C THR A 656 -3.49 -13.61 14.89
N PHE A 657 -4.39 -12.63 14.90
CA PHE A 657 -4.82 -11.91 16.09
C PHE A 657 -6.34 -11.80 16.16
N VAL A 658 -6.85 -11.86 17.37
CA VAL A 658 -8.19 -11.42 17.75
C VAL A 658 -8.06 -10.28 18.75
N PHE A 659 -8.71 -9.17 18.46
CA PHE A 659 -8.83 -8.03 19.36
C PHE A 659 -10.28 -7.97 19.84
N PHE A 660 -10.53 -8.47 21.05
CA PHE A 660 -11.86 -8.46 21.66
C PHE A 660 -12.23 -7.04 22.07
N GLY A 661 -13.29 -6.53 21.46
CA GLY A 661 -13.87 -5.25 21.83
C GLY A 661 -14.47 -5.30 23.25
N THR A 662 -14.48 -4.18 23.92
CA THR A 662 -15.09 -4.08 25.26
C THR A 662 -16.45 -3.39 25.13
N PRO A 663 -17.55 -4.04 25.54
CA PRO A 663 -18.87 -3.42 25.53
C PRO A 663 -18.87 -2.10 26.33
N ARG A 664 -19.35 -1.02 25.73
CA ARG A 664 -19.53 0.25 26.45
C ARG A 664 -20.67 0.12 27.45
N THR A 665 -20.40 0.36 28.72
CA THR A 665 -21.42 0.42 29.78
C THR A 665 -22.36 1.60 29.52
N GLY A 666 -23.53 1.33 28.92
CA GLY A 666 -24.53 2.35 28.58
C GLY A 666 -25.40 2.02 27.38
N ALA A 667 -24.97 1.20 26.46
CA ALA A 667 -25.81 0.65 25.39
C ALA A 667 -26.75 -0.42 25.98
N ARG A 668 -27.86 0.00 26.55
CA ARG A 668 -28.95 -0.94 26.91
C ARG A 668 -29.48 -1.55 25.64
N GLY A 669 -29.25 -2.85 25.48
CA GLY A 669 -29.78 -3.64 24.39
C GLY A 669 -31.26 -3.30 24.14
N ARG A 670 -31.54 -2.79 22.94
CA ARG A 670 -32.87 -2.92 22.38
C ARG A 670 -33.00 -4.40 22.02
N GLY A 671 -33.72 -5.11 22.90
CA GLY A 671 -34.00 -6.51 22.74
C GLY A 671 -34.46 -6.79 21.30
N SER A 672 -33.86 -7.79 20.69
CA SER A 672 -34.37 -8.43 19.49
C SER A 672 -35.76 -8.98 19.79
N SER A 673 -36.80 -8.19 19.52
CA SER A 673 -38.14 -8.72 19.39
C SER A 673 -38.19 -9.46 18.06
N GLY A 674 -38.17 -10.80 18.15
CA GLY A 674 -38.28 -11.67 17.00
C GLY A 674 -39.50 -11.39 16.12
N ARG A 675 -39.27 -11.53 14.85
CA ARG A 675 -40.09 -12.29 13.89
C ARG A 675 -39.31 -12.41 12.59
#